data_1f10df6cf150b451c9a3fd5ab3f67edc
#
_entry.id   1f10df6cf150b451c9a3fd5ab3f67edc
#
_cell.length_a   1.000
_cell.length_b   1.000
_cell.length_c   1.000
_cell.angle_alpha   90.00
_cell.angle_beta   90.00
_cell.angle_gamma   90.00
#
_symmetry.space_group_name_H-M   'P 1'
#
loop_
_entity.id
_entity.type
_entity.pdbx_description
1 polymer ?
#
loop_
_entity_poly.entity_id
_entity_poly.type
_entity_poly.pdbx_seq_one_letter_code
_entity_poly.pdbx_strand_id
1 'polypeptide(L)'
;MKQIILCNQSSISAAFRRTIYTLLLGLTLIPGALAAPAPVCALPGKDGTTYLKDTYYPGTGTASAGTSSLTIGTARTDTNAGTTALAPGDLVFIIQMQGASINTSDSIAYGDGSTGRGFTSLNGAGSYEFAQVKTVAGSTITLATPLKHTYNTQAVGTTTTQQQFQVIRTPQYASLTLTGTLSAPAWNGTTGGVFVLDVAGALNMGGATIDLSGTGFRGGGLASQAVRSGVMASEYALAGTPGYNGGGIDSSQPLPFTPGGTKGEGIAGTPRLVVNPGGPIINGAQITDLGASGYPGSADFARGAPGNAGGGGTQHNSGGGGGSNVGSGGKGGNSYAPYSATNGTNCVMYSANFYGCNGDGSRPVGGLPGGTIPASAAYLIGGGGGGAGDSNDSTDNPTLAQSSGGNGGGIIFLRANAIAGSGTLKVNGSDGQYAGRDAAGGGGAGGTVALATSTTSLGGLTVQANGGAGGNSGYPLRNGEVQGPAGGGGGGAILLPSGATLGPFQVNGGVAGVNNQSNGASSTYGSQSGNGGQGQIIYSNNEIATSASCYPSVTLNKLQRDASVPSSTFVSSPIGLKPGDNIEYCIVYQNTGGTARGFKITDSIPTNLTIIPDGYTTSKDIRWAAGTALAVGATSAPTGIDLTNASDADEGTLTTSGGTYGQGLLTLDLSATGLLQNSSGTVCVHTKVN
;
A
#
# COMPACT_ATOMS: atom_id res chain seq x y z
N MET A 1 6.14 -53.66 18.95
CA MET A 1 6.88 -54.80 18.32
C MET A 1 7.05 -54.46 16.86
N LYS A 2 8.30 -54.36 16.45
CA LYS A 2 8.74 -54.09 15.06
C LYS A 2 8.51 -55.28 14.18
N GLN A 3 8.11 -55.09 12.95
CA GLN A 3 8.47 -56.03 11.89
C GLN A 3 8.85 -55.28 10.63
N ILE A 4 10.13 -55.35 10.32
CA ILE A 4 10.78 -54.91 9.11
C ILE A 4 10.66 -56.05 8.09
N ILE A 5 10.14 -55.75 6.90
CA ILE A 5 10.22 -56.69 5.75
C ILE A 5 11.26 -56.12 4.81
N LEU A 6 12.39 -56.84 4.76
CA LEU A 6 13.44 -56.70 3.73
C LEU A 6 13.00 -57.48 2.48
N CYS A 7 12.84 -56.79 1.37
CA CYS A 7 12.69 -57.41 0.07
C CYS A 7 14.02 -57.38 -0.70
N ASN A 8 14.49 -58.52 -1.05
CA ASN A 8 15.80 -58.86 -1.61
C ASN A 8 15.94 -58.33 -3.03
N GLN A 9 17.03 -57.63 -3.30
CA GLN A 9 17.42 -57.18 -4.66
C GLN A 9 18.22 -58.30 -5.35
N SER A 10 17.72 -58.82 -6.45
CA SER A 10 18.51 -59.58 -7.38
C SER A 10 18.68 -58.84 -8.71
N SER A 11 19.94 -58.52 -9.00
CA SER A 11 20.59 -58.30 -10.30
C SER A 11 19.83 -57.57 -11.43
N ILE A 12 20.08 -56.26 -11.55
CA ILE A 12 19.99 -55.54 -12.82
C ILE A 12 21.41 -55.10 -13.20
N SER A 13 21.81 -55.40 -14.44
CA SER A 13 23.18 -55.26 -14.94
C SER A 13 23.70 -53.82 -14.94
N ALA A 14 24.99 -53.65 -14.70
CA ALA A 14 25.71 -52.39 -14.59
C ALA A 14 25.60 -51.46 -15.83
N ALA A 15 25.24 -52.01 -16.99
CA ALA A 15 25.05 -51.23 -18.23
C ALA A 15 23.76 -50.40 -18.23
N PHE A 16 22.71 -50.90 -17.60
CA PHE A 16 21.42 -50.16 -17.56
C PHE A 16 21.44 -49.01 -16.54
N ARG A 17 22.27 -49.09 -15.52
CA ARG A 17 22.41 -47.98 -14.52
C ARG A 17 23.17 -46.77 -15.07
N ARG A 18 24.11 -46.96 -16.03
CA ARG A 18 24.83 -45.81 -16.61
C ARG A 18 23.98 -44.99 -17.57
N THR A 19 23.06 -45.63 -18.30
CA THR A 19 22.18 -44.91 -19.25
C THR A 19 21.09 -44.10 -18.54
N ILE A 20 20.59 -44.58 -17.40
CA ILE A 20 19.58 -43.83 -16.60
C ILE A 20 20.22 -42.67 -15.87
N TYR A 21 21.47 -42.80 -15.37
CA TYR A 21 22.17 -41.69 -14.71
C TYR A 21 22.58 -40.57 -15.68
N THR A 22 22.90 -40.92 -16.93
CA THR A 22 23.27 -39.92 -17.94
C THR A 22 22.06 -39.20 -18.50
N LEU A 23 20.86 -39.78 -18.45
CA LEU A 23 19.62 -39.12 -18.87
C LEU A 23 18.99 -38.25 -17.76
N LEU A 24 19.27 -38.53 -16.46
CA LEU A 24 18.79 -37.67 -15.34
C LEU A 24 19.73 -36.51 -15.04
N LEU A 25 20.99 -36.51 -15.50
CA LEU A 25 21.90 -35.36 -15.31
C LEU A 25 21.79 -34.31 -16.43
N GLY A 26 20.99 -34.55 -17.46
CA GLY A 26 20.78 -33.61 -18.57
C GLY A 26 19.57 -32.67 -18.42
N LEU A 27 18.74 -32.82 -17.38
CA LEU A 27 17.61 -31.94 -17.09
C LEU A 27 17.89 -31.17 -15.80
N THR A 28 18.96 -30.36 -15.78
CA THR A 28 18.94 -29.17 -14.93
C THR A 28 17.90 -28.23 -15.55
N LEU A 29 16.68 -28.27 -15.01
CA LEU A 29 15.79 -27.12 -15.05
C LEU A 29 16.63 -25.99 -14.47
N ILE A 30 17.24 -25.19 -15.34
CA ILE A 30 17.54 -23.80 -15.02
C ILE A 30 16.17 -23.24 -14.66
N PRO A 31 15.89 -22.87 -13.41
CA PRO A 31 14.75 -22.01 -13.16
C PRO A 31 15.08 -20.77 -13.99
N GLY A 32 14.40 -20.62 -15.14
CA GLY A 32 14.36 -19.33 -15.80
C GLY A 32 13.89 -18.39 -14.69
N ALA A 33 14.77 -17.53 -14.20
CA ALA A 33 14.37 -16.40 -13.41
C ALA A 33 13.35 -15.73 -14.32
N LEU A 34 12.05 -15.89 -14.00
CA LEU A 34 11.00 -15.08 -14.58
C LEU A 34 11.47 -13.66 -14.26
N ALA A 35 11.99 -12.98 -15.29
CA ALA A 35 12.36 -11.59 -15.15
C ALA A 35 11.15 -10.91 -14.51
N ALA A 36 11.35 -10.28 -13.37
CA ALA A 36 10.28 -9.54 -12.73
C ALA A 36 9.65 -8.65 -13.81
N PRO A 37 8.32 -8.67 -13.98
CA PRO A 37 7.69 -7.90 -15.03
C PRO A 37 8.15 -6.45 -14.89
N ALA A 38 8.58 -5.86 -16.00
CA ALA A 38 9.09 -4.49 -16.00
C ALA A 38 8.08 -3.56 -15.31
N PRO A 39 8.52 -2.71 -14.39
CA PRO A 39 7.61 -1.79 -13.71
C PRO A 39 6.88 -0.94 -14.75
N VAL A 40 5.57 -0.73 -14.54
CA VAL A 40 4.78 0.13 -15.42
C VAL A 40 5.21 1.57 -15.20
N CYS A 41 5.77 2.19 -16.23
CA CYS A 41 6.36 3.52 -16.14
C CYS A 41 5.41 4.59 -16.66
N ALA A 42 5.29 5.65 -15.89
CA ALA A 42 4.57 6.87 -16.22
C ALA A 42 5.16 7.58 -17.46
N LEU A 43 4.37 8.50 -18.02
CA LEU A 43 4.86 9.47 -19.01
C LEU A 43 5.41 10.71 -18.26
N PRO A 44 6.72 10.93 -18.20
CA PRO A 44 7.30 12.01 -17.43
C PRO A 44 6.75 13.38 -17.84
N GLY A 45 6.27 14.14 -16.87
CA GLY A 45 5.79 15.50 -17.09
C GLY A 45 4.43 15.63 -17.80
N LYS A 46 3.69 14.53 -17.99
CA LYS A 46 2.36 14.57 -18.60
C LYS A 46 1.42 15.57 -17.91
N ASP A 47 1.48 15.68 -16.60
CA ASP A 47 0.61 16.53 -15.79
C ASP A 47 1.26 17.87 -15.39
N GLY A 48 2.39 18.24 -16.03
CA GLY A 48 3.05 19.53 -15.85
C GLY A 48 3.98 19.57 -14.63
N THR A 49 4.10 20.76 -14.01
CA THR A 49 5.04 21.04 -12.91
C THR A 49 4.36 21.53 -11.64
N THR A 50 3.05 21.69 -11.66
CA THR A 50 2.24 22.13 -10.51
C THR A 50 1.53 20.94 -9.91
N TYR A 51 1.55 20.81 -8.59
CA TYR A 51 0.86 19.74 -7.89
C TYR A 51 -0.64 19.71 -8.24
N LEU A 52 -1.11 18.53 -8.64
CA LEU A 52 -2.51 18.20 -8.85
C LEU A 52 -2.92 17.10 -7.86
N LYS A 53 -4.14 17.17 -7.36
CA LYS A 53 -4.70 16.14 -6.49
C LYS A 53 -4.97 14.84 -7.25
N ASP A 54 -4.80 13.72 -6.59
CA ASP A 54 -5.19 12.40 -7.07
C ASP A 54 -6.72 12.33 -7.31
N THR A 55 -7.15 11.61 -8.35
CA THR A 55 -8.57 11.33 -8.60
C THR A 55 -8.88 9.88 -8.23
N TYR A 56 -9.91 9.67 -7.43
CA TYR A 56 -10.23 8.38 -6.80
C TYR A 56 -11.47 7.77 -7.41
N TYR A 57 -11.38 6.48 -7.78
CA TYR A 57 -12.47 5.69 -8.31
C TYR A 57 -12.66 4.43 -7.47
N PRO A 58 -13.87 4.08 -7.03
CA PRO A 58 -14.11 2.76 -6.46
C PRO A 58 -13.93 1.71 -7.56
N GLY A 59 -13.20 0.65 -7.26
CA GLY A 59 -13.17 -0.51 -8.11
C GLY A 59 -14.48 -1.30 -8.00
N THR A 60 -14.90 -1.97 -9.07
CA THR A 60 -16.14 -2.75 -9.08
C THR A 60 -15.92 -4.15 -9.65
N GLY A 61 -16.59 -5.15 -9.06
CA GLY A 61 -16.47 -6.55 -9.46
C GLY A 61 -15.09 -7.14 -9.19
N THR A 62 -14.66 -8.06 -10.04
CA THR A 62 -13.36 -8.75 -9.95
C THR A 62 -12.48 -8.38 -11.14
N ALA A 63 -11.27 -7.94 -10.84
CA ALA A 63 -10.19 -7.73 -11.81
C ALA A 63 -9.10 -8.77 -11.53
N SER A 64 -9.07 -9.85 -12.31
CA SER A 64 -8.17 -10.99 -12.05
C SER A 64 -6.74 -10.72 -12.50
N ALA A 65 -5.77 -11.26 -11.76
CA ALA A 65 -4.37 -11.30 -12.19
C ALA A 65 -4.26 -11.90 -13.61
N GLY A 66 -3.37 -11.34 -14.43
CA GLY A 66 -3.20 -11.74 -15.83
C GLY A 66 -4.19 -11.08 -16.82
N THR A 67 -5.23 -10.38 -16.36
CA THR A 67 -6.13 -9.61 -17.23
C THR A 67 -5.66 -8.15 -17.36
N SER A 68 -5.97 -7.51 -18.48
CA SER A 68 -5.64 -6.09 -18.72
C SER A 68 -6.88 -5.19 -18.66
N SER A 69 -7.98 -5.64 -18.09
CA SER A 69 -9.21 -4.86 -18.01
C SER A 69 -9.77 -4.87 -16.60
N LEU A 70 -10.27 -3.74 -16.14
CA LEU A 70 -10.97 -3.59 -14.87
C LEU A 70 -12.09 -2.57 -14.99
N THR A 71 -13.05 -2.63 -14.08
CA THR A 71 -14.20 -1.73 -14.05
C THR A 71 -14.14 -0.83 -12.81
N ILE A 72 -14.51 0.44 -13.01
CA ILE A 72 -14.52 1.47 -11.97
C ILE A 72 -15.90 2.10 -11.84
N GLY A 73 -16.21 2.61 -10.66
CA GLY A 73 -17.39 3.44 -10.42
C GLY A 73 -17.14 4.91 -10.71
N THR A 74 -18.05 5.76 -10.26
CA THR A 74 -17.97 7.22 -10.42
C THR A 74 -16.83 7.79 -9.56
N ALA A 75 -16.10 8.76 -10.13
CA ALA A 75 -15.04 9.47 -9.44
C ALA A 75 -15.56 10.19 -8.18
N ARG A 76 -14.75 10.19 -7.14
CA ARG A 76 -15.03 10.94 -5.90
C ARG A 76 -14.88 12.44 -6.15
N THR A 77 -15.75 13.24 -5.52
CA THR A 77 -15.85 14.70 -5.77
C THR A 77 -15.68 15.60 -4.55
N ASP A 78 -15.17 15.07 -3.42
CA ASP A 78 -14.98 15.91 -2.22
C ASP A 78 -13.72 16.80 -2.31
N THR A 79 -13.55 17.68 -1.31
CA THR A 79 -12.59 18.80 -1.33
C THR A 79 -11.14 18.38 -1.54
N ASN A 80 -10.74 17.18 -1.11
CA ASN A 80 -9.36 16.70 -1.20
C ASN A 80 -9.13 15.74 -2.38
N ALA A 81 -10.17 15.43 -3.15
CA ALA A 81 -10.07 14.66 -4.38
C ALA A 81 -9.76 15.55 -5.59
N GLY A 82 -8.99 15.01 -6.54
CA GLY A 82 -8.81 15.61 -7.86
C GLY A 82 -10.05 15.42 -8.73
N THR A 83 -10.16 16.27 -9.75
CA THR A 83 -11.28 16.25 -10.71
C THR A 83 -10.85 15.86 -12.12
N THR A 84 -9.57 15.58 -12.34
CA THR A 84 -9.05 15.18 -13.65
C THR A 84 -9.53 13.78 -13.99
N ALA A 85 -10.32 13.66 -15.06
CA ALA A 85 -10.82 12.37 -15.52
C ALA A 85 -9.69 11.47 -16.05
N LEU A 86 -9.88 10.15 -15.99
CA LEU A 86 -8.97 9.19 -16.58
C LEU A 86 -8.93 9.31 -18.11
N ALA A 87 -7.73 9.26 -18.66
CA ALA A 87 -7.46 9.29 -20.09
C ALA A 87 -6.37 8.26 -20.48
N PRO A 88 -6.28 7.86 -21.75
CA PRO A 88 -5.18 7.03 -22.25
C PRO A 88 -3.81 7.64 -21.91
N GLY A 89 -2.88 6.80 -21.46
CA GLY A 89 -1.56 7.23 -21.00
C GLY A 89 -1.48 7.65 -19.54
N ASP A 90 -2.60 7.76 -18.82
CA ASP A 90 -2.58 8.02 -17.37
C ASP A 90 -1.96 6.86 -16.60
N LEU A 91 -1.31 7.20 -15.51
CA LEU A 91 -0.89 6.25 -14.49
C LEU A 91 -1.99 6.08 -13.47
N VAL A 92 -2.30 4.85 -13.11
CA VAL A 92 -3.17 4.52 -12.00
C VAL A 92 -2.45 3.71 -10.95
N PHE A 93 -2.74 3.99 -9.70
CA PHE A 93 -2.37 3.18 -8.55
C PHE A 93 -3.60 2.38 -8.13
N ILE A 94 -3.50 1.05 -8.13
CA ILE A 94 -4.58 0.14 -7.78
C ILE A 94 -4.24 -0.49 -6.43
N ILE A 95 -5.18 -0.50 -5.49
CA ILE A 95 -4.95 -1.05 -4.15
C ILE A 95 -6.20 -1.74 -3.60
N GLN A 96 -6.00 -2.95 -3.07
CA GLN A 96 -7.02 -3.68 -2.31
C GLN A 96 -7.03 -3.19 -0.86
N MET A 97 -8.06 -2.45 -0.48
CA MET A 97 -8.15 -1.89 0.87
C MET A 97 -8.66 -2.91 1.88
N GLN A 98 -9.71 -3.65 1.53
CA GLN A 98 -10.37 -4.64 2.38
C GLN A 98 -10.48 -5.97 1.65
N GLY A 99 -10.42 -7.09 2.37
CA GLY A 99 -10.52 -8.43 1.79
C GLY A 99 -10.03 -9.55 2.72
N ALA A 100 -9.43 -9.20 3.87
CA ALA A 100 -8.89 -10.18 4.79
C ALA A 100 -9.98 -11.14 5.31
N SER A 101 -9.68 -12.42 5.34
CA SER A 101 -10.58 -13.46 5.86
C SER A 101 -10.44 -13.59 7.37
N ILE A 102 -11.55 -13.83 8.07
CA ILE A 102 -11.58 -14.02 9.51
C ILE A 102 -12.36 -15.30 9.90
N ASN A 103 -12.05 -15.84 11.06
CA ASN A 103 -12.93 -16.80 11.71
C ASN A 103 -14.10 -16.05 12.33
N THR A 104 -15.34 -16.47 12.03
CA THR A 104 -16.58 -15.78 12.43
C THR A 104 -17.23 -16.36 13.68
N SER A 105 -16.63 -17.37 14.33
CA SER A 105 -17.20 -18.00 15.51
C SER A 105 -17.26 -17.03 16.71
N ASP A 106 -18.30 -17.09 17.49
CA ASP A 106 -18.42 -16.35 18.75
C ASP A 106 -17.66 -17.05 19.90
N SER A 107 -16.35 -17.07 19.76
CA SER A 107 -15.42 -17.72 20.71
C SER A 107 -14.03 -17.09 20.60
N ILE A 108 -13.08 -17.56 21.40
CA ILE A 108 -11.67 -17.19 21.32
C ILE A 108 -11.06 -17.45 19.93
N ALA A 109 -11.71 -18.25 19.09
CA ALA A 109 -11.30 -18.47 17.71
C ALA A 109 -11.69 -17.32 16.74
N TYR A 110 -12.47 -16.34 17.21
CA TYR A 110 -12.84 -15.19 16.38
C TYR A 110 -11.60 -14.49 15.79
N GLY A 111 -11.70 -14.06 14.55
CA GLY A 111 -10.60 -13.38 13.87
C GLY A 111 -9.53 -14.34 13.32
N ASP A 112 -8.49 -14.65 14.09
CA ASP A 112 -7.34 -15.47 13.65
C ASP A 112 -7.48 -16.98 13.95
N GLY A 113 -8.60 -17.40 14.54
CA GLY A 113 -8.83 -18.79 14.90
C GLY A 113 -8.24 -19.22 16.26
N SER A 114 -7.67 -18.30 17.05
CA SER A 114 -7.00 -18.68 18.31
C SER A 114 -7.04 -17.64 19.42
N THR A 115 -7.17 -16.34 19.13
CA THR A 115 -6.97 -15.28 20.12
C THR A 115 -8.16 -14.31 20.26
N GLY A 116 -9.24 -14.50 19.52
CA GLY A 116 -10.41 -13.61 19.48
C GLY A 116 -10.20 -12.35 18.65
N ARG A 117 -9.12 -12.26 17.86
CA ARG A 117 -8.74 -11.08 17.08
C ARG A 117 -7.96 -11.45 15.81
N GLY A 118 -7.81 -10.48 14.92
CA GLY A 118 -6.95 -10.64 13.74
C GLY A 118 -7.66 -11.26 12.54
N PHE A 119 -6.91 -11.98 11.74
CA PHE A 119 -7.36 -12.54 10.47
C PHE A 119 -6.70 -13.92 10.22
N THR A 120 -7.39 -14.78 9.48
CA THR A 120 -6.84 -16.08 9.06
C THR A 120 -5.98 -15.95 7.81
N SER A 121 -6.27 -14.96 6.95
CA SER A 121 -5.51 -14.63 5.75
C SER A 121 -5.72 -13.17 5.37
N LEU A 122 -4.67 -12.50 4.83
CA LEU A 122 -4.83 -11.17 4.22
C LEU A 122 -5.71 -11.21 2.96
N ASN A 123 -5.75 -12.33 2.25
CA ASN A 123 -6.61 -12.55 1.08
C ASN A 123 -6.57 -11.37 0.08
N GLY A 124 -5.37 -10.86 -0.19
CA GLY A 124 -5.13 -9.72 -1.06
C GLY A 124 -5.23 -8.33 -0.42
N ALA A 125 -5.74 -8.18 0.81
CA ALA A 125 -5.76 -6.88 1.48
C ALA A 125 -4.35 -6.28 1.57
N GLY A 126 -4.19 -5.03 1.15
CA GLY A 126 -2.92 -4.32 1.05
C GLY A 126 -2.14 -4.56 -0.23
N SER A 127 -2.53 -5.51 -1.10
CA SER A 127 -1.89 -5.69 -2.41
C SER A 127 -2.10 -4.45 -3.27
N TYR A 128 -1.05 -4.03 -3.98
CA TYR A 128 -1.08 -2.83 -4.80
C TYR A 128 -0.19 -2.95 -6.03
N GLU A 129 -0.47 -2.14 -7.04
CA GLU A 129 0.39 -1.98 -8.21
C GLU A 129 0.13 -0.68 -8.95
N PHE A 130 1.12 -0.22 -9.73
CA PHE A 130 0.94 0.81 -10.74
C PHE A 130 0.61 0.17 -12.09
N ALA A 131 -0.30 0.79 -12.82
CA ALA A 131 -0.66 0.38 -14.17
C ALA A 131 -0.86 1.61 -15.06
N GLN A 132 -0.53 1.50 -16.35
CA GLN A 132 -0.80 2.55 -17.32
C GLN A 132 -2.12 2.28 -18.04
N VAL A 133 -2.97 3.30 -18.15
CA VAL A 133 -4.23 3.23 -18.88
C VAL A 133 -3.96 3.23 -20.40
N LYS A 134 -4.44 2.21 -21.08
CA LYS A 134 -4.41 2.11 -22.56
C LYS A 134 -5.63 2.74 -23.20
N THR A 135 -6.82 2.42 -22.68
CA THR A 135 -8.11 2.98 -23.16
C THR A 135 -9.08 3.15 -21.99
N VAL A 136 -10.01 4.09 -22.15
CA VAL A 136 -11.15 4.30 -21.26
C VAL A 136 -12.42 4.21 -22.07
N ALA A 137 -13.34 3.31 -21.70
CA ALA A 137 -14.63 3.11 -22.36
C ALA A 137 -15.74 3.05 -21.30
N GLY A 138 -16.37 4.18 -21.02
CA GLY A 138 -17.34 4.30 -19.94
C GLY A 138 -16.68 3.98 -18.58
N SER A 139 -17.22 2.99 -17.87
CA SER A 139 -16.66 2.50 -16.59
C SER A 139 -15.54 1.46 -16.75
N THR A 140 -15.26 0.99 -17.97
CA THR A 140 -14.22 0.00 -18.22
C THR A 140 -12.92 0.70 -18.62
N ILE A 141 -11.84 0.39 -17.94
CA ILE A 141 -10.49 0.78 -18.32
C ILE A 141 -9.68 -0.43 -18.77
N THR A 142 -8.95 -0.27 -19.89
CA THR A 142 -7.99 -1.26 -20.35
C THR A 142 -6.59 -0.77 -20.01
N LEU A 143 -5.76 -1.64 -19.48
CA LEU A 143 -4.39 -1.36 -19.07
C LEU A 143 -3.40 -1.74 -20.17
N ALA A 144 -2.26 -1.10 -20.20
CA ALA A 144 -1.19 -1.38 -21.14
C ALA A 144 -0.50 -2.74 -20.86
N THR A 145 -0.52 -3.19 -19.62
CA THR A 145 0.04 -4.48 -19.17
C THR A 145 -0.99 -5.22 -18.31
N PRO A 146 -0.96 -6.56 -18.29
CA PRO A 146 -1.82 -7.34 -17.40
C PRO A 146 -1.56 -7.04 -15.93
N LEU A 147 -2.61 -7.14 -15.11
CA LEU A 147 -2.54 -7.03 -13.66
C LEU A 147 -1.67 -8.13 -13.06
N LYS A 148 -0.90 -7.79 -12.03
CA LYS A 148 -0.10 -8.73 -11.24
C LYS A 148 -0.92 -9.40 -10.16
N HIS A 149 -1.87 -8.67 -9.58
CA HIS A 149 -2.71 -9.10 -8.48
C HIS A 149 -4.17 -9.19 -8.90
N THR A 150 -4.94 -9.98 -8.16
CA THR A 150 -6.40 -10.00 -8.28
C THR A 150 -6.98 -8.98 -7.31
N TYR A 151 -7.89 -8.14 -7.81
CA TYR A 151 -8.60 -7.12 -7.03
C TYR A 151 -10.09 -7.41 -7.05
N ASN A 152 -10.72 -7.32 -5.87
CA ASN A 152 -12.12 -7.66 -5.72
C ASN A 152 -12.90 -6.56 -5.00
N THR A 153 -14.10 -6.29 -5.49
CA THR A 153 -15.16 -5.62 -4.74
C THR A 153 -16.31 -6.62 -4.59
N GLN A 154 -16.59 -7.01 -3.36
CA GLN A 154 -17.61 -7.99 -3.02
C GLN A 154 -18.32 -7.57 -1.74
N ALA A 155 -19.64 -7.66 -1.75
CA ALA A 155 -20.43 -7.48 -0.55
C ALA A 155 -20.15 -8.60 0.47
N VAL A 156 -20.35 -8.30 1.73
CA VAL A 156 -20.25 -9.28 2.81
C VAL A 156 -21.26 -10.40 2.65
N GLY A 157 -20.85 -11.63 3.00
CA GLY A 157 -21.72 -12.80 3.08
C GLY A 157 -21.90 -13.26 4.53
N THR A 158 -22.49 -14.42 4.72
CA THR A 158 -22.67 -15.01 6.07
C THR A 158 -21.34 -15.39 6.72
N THR A 159 -20.37 -15.84 5.92
CA THR A 159 -19.03 -16.26 6.39
C THR A 159 -17.88 -15.56 5.62
N THR A 160 -18.19 -14.79 4.59
CA THR A 160 -17.21 -14.08 3.75
C THR A 160 -17.18 -12.61 4.12
N THR A 161 -16.00 -12.06 4.32
CA THR A 161 -15.76 -10.65 4.61
C THR A 161 -16.04 -9.76 3.41
N GLN A 162 -16.33 -8.50 3.67
CA GLN A 162 -16.38 -7.46 2.62
C GLN A 162 -15.03 -7.31 1.94
N GLN A 163 -15.05 -7.14 0.61
CA GLN A 163 -13.85 -6.85 -0.18
C GLN A 163 -14.05 -5.53 -0.91
N GLN A 164 -13.02 -4.69 -0.92
CA GLN A 164 -13.06 -3.39 -1.58
C GLN A 164 -11.68 -3.00 -2.08
N PHE A 165 -11.58 -2.66 -3.38
CA PHE A 165 -10.41 -2.04 -3.96
C PHE A 165 -10.75 -0.65 -4.54
N GLN A 166 -9.72 0.16 -4.74
CA GLN A 166 -9.85 1.45 -5.41
C GLN A 166 -8.78 1.63 -6.47
N VAL A 167 -9.09 2.48 -7.43
CA VAL A 167 -8.21 2.89 -8.53
C VAL A 167 -7.97 4.40 -8.41
N ILE A 168 -6.73 4.81 -8.31
CA ILE A 168 -6.33 6.19 -8.07
C ILE A 168 -5.55 6.67 -9.29
N ARG A 169 -6.09 7.68 -10.02
CA ARG A 169 -5.33 8.38 -11.03
C ARG A 169 -4.24 9.18 -10.37
N THR A 170 -3.00 8.82 -10.64
CA THR A 170 -1.83 9.46 -10.06
C THR A 170 -1.21 10.40 -11.09
N PRO A 171 -1.14 11.72 -10.81
CA PRO A 171 -0.47 12.67 -11.70
C PRO A 171 1.02 12.35 -11.89
N GLN A 172 1.53 12.63 -13.09
CA GLN A 172 2.85 12.21 -13.55
C GLN A 172 3.75 13.44 -13.81
N TYR A 173 4.79 13.58 -13.01
CA TYR A 173 5.70 14.74 -13.07
C TYR A 173 7.09 14.37 -13.59
N ALA A 174 7.72 15.27 -14.36
CA ALA A 174 9.15 15.18 -14.65
C ALA A 174 9.98 15.55 -13.42
N SER A 175 9.60 16.63 -12.74
CA SER A 175 10.08 17.06 -11.43
C SER A 175 8.96 17.80 -10.71
N LEU A 176 8.99 17.87 -9.40
CA LEU A 176 7.95 18.55 -8.62
C LEU A 176 8.55 19.19 -7.37
N THR A 177 8.10 20.40 -7.05
CA THR A 177 8.33 21.04 -5.74
C THR A 177 6.99 21.17 -5.03
N LEU A 178 6.92 20.65 -3.81
CA LEU A 178 5.73 20.75 -2.96
C LEU A 178 5.78 22.00 -2.09
N THR A 179 4.63 22.51 -1.74
CA THR A 179 4.49 23.64 -0.80
C THR A 179 3.22 23.50 0.04
N GLY A 180 3.22 24.06 1.23
CA GLY A 180 2.06 24.08 2.11
C GLY A 180 1.67 22.74 2.69
N THR A 181 0.42 22.59 3.08
CA THR A 181 -0.14 21.36 3.63
C THR A 181 -0.99 20.64 2.58
N LEU A 182 -0.67 19.38 2.33
CA LEU A 182 -1.32 18.50 1.37
C LEU A 182 -2.01 17.35 2.11
N SER A 183 -3.10 16.87 1.57
CA SER A 183 -3.82 15.73 2.12
C SER A 183 -4.52 14.96 0.99
N ALA A 184 -5.06 13.79 1.30
CA ALA A 184 -5.97 13.02 0.48
C ALA A 184 -7.37 13.02 1.11
N PRO A 185 -8.44 12.70 0.35
CA PRO A 185 -9.73 12.44 0.96
C PRO A 185 -9.63 11.25 1.92
N ALA A 186 -10.26 11.36 3.07
CA ALA A 186 -10.24 10.26 4.02
C ALA A 186 -11.02 9.05 3.48
N TRP A 187 -10.67 7.84 3.94
CA TRP A 187 -11.38 6.61 3.58
C TRP A 187 -12.86 6.69 3.96
N ASN A 188 -13.74 6.41 2.98
CA ASN A 188 -15.19 6.47 3.17
C ASN A 188 -15.89 5.09 3.09
N GLY A 189 -15.10 4.02 3.00
CA GLY A 189 -15.60 2.66 2.79
C GLY A 189 -15.45 2.16 1.36
N THR A 190 -15.17 3.05 0.41
CA THR A 190 -14.97 2.68 -1.00
C THR A 190 -13.73 3.31 -1.63
N THR A 191 -13.37 4.54 -1.25
CA THR A 191 -12.22 5.28 -1.78
C THR A 191 -11.61 6.22 -0.73
N GLY A 192 -10.38 6.66 -0.96
CA GLY A 192 -9.65 7.59 -0.12
C GLY A 192 -8.66 6.90 0.83
N GLY A 193 -8.15 7.66 1.79
CA GLY A 193 -7.14 7.18 2.75
C GLY A 193 -5.75 6.94 2.17
N VAL A 194 -5.50 7.30 0.91
CA VAL A 194 -4.25 7.03 0.20
C VAL A 194 -3.82 8.28 -0.56
N PHE A 195 -2.58 8.69 -0.42
CA PHE A 195 -1.92 9.77 -1.14
C PHE A 195 -0.77 9.18 -1.95
N VAL A 196 -0.75 9.43 -3.26
CA VAL A 196 0.25 8.86 -4.15
C VAL A 196 0.92 9.97 -4.96
N LEU A 197 2.25 9.93 -5.08
CA LEU A 197 2.99 10.77 -6.01
C LEU A 197 3.93 9.94 -6.87
N ASP A 198 4.00 10.29 -8.15
CA ASP A 198 4.93 9.74 -9.11
C ASP A 198 5.73 10.85 -9.80
N VAL A 199 7.05 10.91 -9.54
CA VAL A 199 7.95 11.94 -10.05
C VAL A 199 9.15 11.27 -10.72
N ALA A 200 9.31 11.50 -12.03
CA ALA A 200 10.38 10.90 -12.82
C ALA A 200 11.79 11.29 -12.34
N GLY A 201 11.95 12.53 -12.00
CA GLY A 201 13.21 13.11 -11.55
C GLY A 201 13.18 13.43 -10.05
N ALA A 202 13.44 14.68 -9.72
CA ALA A 202 13.53 15.14 -8.34
C ALA A 202 12.16 15.60 -7.79
N LEU A 203 11.79 15.03 -6.65
CA LEU A 203 10.75 15.54 -5.77
C LEU A 203 11.42 16.40 -4.70
N ASN A 204 11.20 17.72 -4.73
CA ASN A 204 11.63 18.63 -3.69
C ASN A 204 10.46 18.83 -2.70
N MET A 205 10.67 18.48 -1.44
CA MET A 205 9.64 18.61 -0.41
C MET A 205 9.32 20.07 -0.04
N GLY A 206 10.23 21.02 -0.29
CA GLY A 206 9.99 22.46 -0.17
C GLY A 206 9.42 22.95 1.16
N GLY A 207 9.63 22.23 2.25
CA GLY A 207 9.02 22.48 3.56
C GLY A 207 7.56 22.02 3.70
N ALA A 208 7.01 21.34 2.70
CA ALA A 208 5.63 20.88 2.70
C ALA A 208 5.33 19.84 3.79
N THR A 209 4.10 19.83 4.23
CA THR A 209 3.53 18.77 5.08
C THR A 209 2.51 17.97 4.29
N ILE A 210 2.65 16.63 4.24
CA ILE A 210 1.62 15.72 3.75
C ILE A 210 1.00 15.07 5.00
N ASP A 211 -0.28 15.35 5.26
CA ASP A 211 -0.95 14.91 6.49
C ASP A 211 -2.20 14.08 6.17
N LEU A 212 -2.10 12.79 6.48
CA LEU A 212 -3.17 11.80 6.40
C LEU A 212 -3.49 11.21 7.78
N SER A 213 -3.28 11.99 8.84
CA SER A 213 -3.66 11.57 10.18
C SER A 213 -5.18 11.39 10.28
N GLY A 214 -5.64 10.27 10.82
CA GLY A 214 -7.06 9.94 10.97
C GLY A 214 -7.84 9.75 9.66
N THR A 215 -7.15 9.57 8.53
CA THR A 215 -7.79 9.40 7.22
C THR A 215 -7.86 7.94 6.75
N GLY A 216 -7.33 6.99 7.53
CA GLY A 216 -7.39 5.55 7.26
C GLY A 216 -8.73 4.92 7.65
N PHE A 217 -8.71 3.68 8.13
CA PHE A 217 -9.93 2.98 8.54
C PHE A 217 -10.62 3.69 9.71
N ARG A 218 -11.95 3.73 9.66
CA ARG A 218 -12.76 4.52 10.59
C ARG A 218 -12.92 3.83 11.94
N GLY A 219 -12.99 4.61 13.00
CA GLY A 219 -13.34 4.13 14.34
C GLY A 219 -14.78 3.61 14.39
N GLY A 220 -15.06 2.70 15.30
CA GLY A 220 -16.41 2.27 15.64
C GLY A 220 -17.21 3.43 16.24
N GLY A 221 -18.37 3.72 15.67
CA GLY A 221 -19.24 4.79 16.15
C GLY A 221 -20.05 4.34 17.38
N LEU A 222 -20.32 5.26 18.29
CA LEU A 222 -21.25 5.02 19.39
C LEU A 222 -22.62 4.61 18.85
N ALA A 223 -23.12 3.46 19.30
CA ALA A 223 -24.47 3.02 18.97
C ALA A 223 -25.52 3.78 19.80
N SER A 224 -26.52 4.38 19.16
CA SER A 224 -27.69 4.92 19.87
C SER A 224 -28.51 3.76 20.49
N GLN A 225 -29.27 4.06 21.54
CA GLN A 225 -30.16 3.08 22.15
C GLN A 225 -31.13 2.42 21.15
N ALA A 226 -31.61 3.18 20.16
CA ALA A 226 -32.51 2.66 19.12
C ALA A 226 -31.85 1.59 18.23
N VAL A 227 -30.55 1.66 18.00
CA VAL A 227 -29.78 0.67 17.23
C VAL A 227 -29.43 -0.54 18.07
N ARG A 228 -29.37 -0.37 19.40
CA ARG A 228 -28.99 -1.42 20.36
C ARG A 228 -30.12 -2.33 20.76
N SER A 229 -31.38 -1.91 20.52
CA SER A 229 -32.53 -2.63 21.07
C SER A 229 -32.70 -4.02 20.45
N GLY A 230 -32.65 -5.09 21.28
CA GLY A 230 -32.97 -6.49 20.99
C GLY A 230 -31.84 -7.35 20.47
N VAL A 231 -30.61 -6.92 20.62
CA VAL A 231 -29.44 -7.75 20.27
C VAL A 231 -29.01 -8.51 21.53
N MET A 232 -28.90 -9.83 21.43
CA MET A 232 -28.38 -10.64 22.54
C MET A 232 -26.88 -10.42 22.65
N ALA A 233 -26.40 -10.22 23.87
CA ALA A 233 -24.96 -10.02 24.10
C ALA A 233 -24.21 -11.31 23.84
N SER A 234 -23.15 -11.20 23.01
CA SER A 234 -22.14 -12.24 22.85
C SER A 234 -20.77 -11.71 23.28
N GLU A 235 -19.82 -12.59 23.52
CA GLU A 235 -18.49 -12.11 23.95
C GLU A 235 -17.62 -11.60 22.80
N TYR A 236 -17.61 -12.30 21.66
CA TYR A 236 -16.67 -12.01 20.56
C TYR A 236 -17.35 -11.49 19.31
N ALA A 237 -18.39 -12.15 18.88
CA ALA A 237 -19.11 -11.82 17.67
C ALA A 237 -20.60 -11.71 17.96
N LEU A 238 -21.15 -10.51 17.83
CA LEU A 238 -22.57 -10.31 17.93
C LEU A 238 -23.19 -10.27 16.55
N ALA A 239 -23.92 -11.31 16.19
CA ALA A 239 -24.81 -11.37 15.06
C ALA A 239 -26.24 -11.23 15.59
N GLY A 240 -27.01 -10.27 15.11
CA GLY A 240 -28.40 -10.21 15.55
C GLY A 240 -29.19 -9.08 14.92
N THR A 241 -30.49 -9.29 14.84
CA THR A 241 -31.45 -8.26 14.48
C THR A 241 -31.67 -7.31 15.65
N PRO A 242 -31.76 -5.99 15.41
CA PRO A 242 -32.05 -5.04 16.47
C PRO A 242 -33.41 -5.32 17.11
N GLY A 243 -33.45 -5.42 18.40
CA GLY A 243 -34.70 -5.52 19.14
C GLY A 243 -34.49 -5.54 20.64
N TYR A 244 -34.76 -4.56 21.32
CA TYR A 244 -35.05 -4.21 22.70
C TYR A 244 -34.08 -3.35 23.51
N ASN A 245 -34.64 -2.32 24.14
CA ASN A 245 -34.02 -1.28 24.91
C ASN A 245 -33.31 -1.75 26.18
N GLY A 246 -32.01 -1.51 26.23
CA GLY A 246 -31.33 -1.40 27.51
C GLY A 246 -31.68 -0.11 28.23
N GLY A 247 -32.93 0.02 28.63
CA GLY A 247 -33.29 1.04 29.60
C GLY A 247 -32.57 0.77 30.91
N GLY A 248 -32.18 1.85 31.59
CA GLY A 248 -31.43 1.82 32.82
C GLY A 248 -31.82 0.74 33.83
N ILE A 249 -30.91 0.45 34.71
CA ILE A 249 -30.97 -0.55 35.77
C ILE A 249 -32.27 -0.39 36.57
N ASP A 250 -33.35 -1.04 36.14
CA ASP A 250 -34.49 -1.28 36.99
C ASP A 250 -34.36 -2.69 37.53
N SER A 251 -34.10 -2.79 38.82
CA SER A 251 -33.92 -4.05 39.55
C SER A 251 -35.13 -4.97 39.51
N SER A 252 -36.24 -4.59 38.93
CA SER A 252 -37.47 -5.35 38.82
C SER A 252 -37.71 -6.03 37.47
N GLN A 253 -36.86 -5.77 36.45
CA GLN A 253 -36.97 -6.37 35.13
C GLN A 253 -35.77 -7.27 34.85
N PRO A 254 -35.93 -8.38 34.13
CA PRO A 254 -34.78 -9.11 33.59
C PRO A 254 -34.04 -8.17 32.66
N LEU A 255 -32.77 -7.93 32.96
CA LEU A 255 -31.96 -6.93 32.28
C LEU A 255 -31.90 -7.20 30.79
N PRO A 256 -32.21 -6.22 29.97
CA PRO A 256 -31.88 -6.30 28.56
C PRO A 256 -30.36 -6.12 28.42
N PHE A 257 -29.71 -7.12 27.88
CA PHE A 257 -28.30 -7.09 27.58
C PHE A 257 -28.04 -6.02 26.51
N THR A 258 -27.04 -5.17 26.73
CA THR A 258 -26.56 -4.25 25.69
C THR A 258 -25.61 -5.01 24.77
N PRO A 259 -25.59 -4.73 23.47
CA PRO A 259 -24.75 -5.46 22.53
C PRO A 259 -23.24 -5.18 22.68
N GLY A 260 -22.86 -4.27 23.57
CA GLY A 260 -21.50 -3.78 23.67
C GLY A 260 -21.20 -2.64 22.69
N GLY A 261 -19.96 -2.17 22.71
CA GLY A 261 -19.44 -1.16 21.79
C GLY A 261 -19.27 -1.69 20.38
N THR A 262 -19.38 -0.80 19.40
CA THR A 262 -19.15 -1.10 17.99
C THR A 262 -17.67 -1.39 17.72
N LYS A 263 -17.36 -2.39 16.91
CA LYS A 263 -16.00 -2.66 16.43
C LYS A 263 -15.52 -1.53 15.52
N GLY A 264 -14.21 -1.34 15.43
CA GLY A 264 -13.61 -0.46 14.42
C GLY A 264 -13.73 -1.02 13.00
N GLU A 265 -13.43 -0.21 12.00
CA GLU A 265 -13.25 -0.61 10.61
C GLU A 265 -11.80 -1.06 10.36
N GLY A 266 -11.61 -2.02 9.45
CA GLY A 266 -10.28 -2.52 9.09
C GLY A 266 -10.27 -3.33 7.81
N ILE A 267 -9.17 -4.06 7.59
CA ILE A 267 -8.97 -4.86 6.39
C ILE A 267 -9.99 -5.98 6.18
N ALA A 268 -10.74 -6.36 7.21
CA ALA A 268 -11.76 -7.41 7.14
C ALA A 268 -13.18 -6.89 6.89
N GLY A 269 -13.38 -5.57 6.85
CA GLY A 269 -14.70 -4.99 6.55
C GLY A 269 -14.99 -3.72 7.34
N THR A 270 -16.23 -3.27 7.24
CA THR A 270 -16.74 -2.01 7.79
C THR A 270 -17.92 -2.31 8.72
N PRO A 271 -17.91 -1.87 10.00
CA PRO A 271 -19.09 -2.00 10.85
C PRO A 271 -20.20 -1.06 10.38
N ARG A 272 -21.42 -1.34 10.80
CA ARG A 272 -22.59 -0.50 10.47
C ARG A 272 -22.42 0.95 10.93
N LEU A 273 -21.88 1.14 12.14
CA LEU A 273 -21.70 2.47 12.71
C LEU A 273 -20.23 2.86 12.70
N VAL A 274 -19.91 3.93 12.02
CA VAL A 274 -18.53 4.42 11.83
C VAL A 274 -18.42 5.91 12.17
N VAL A 275 -17.23 6.30 12.62
CA VAL A 275 -16.87 7.69 12.86
C VAL A 275 -16.53 8.39 11.54
N ASN A 276 -17.19 9.51 11.24
CA ASN A 276 -16.86 10.29 10.06
C ASN A 276 -15.43 10.84 10.14
N PRO A 277 -14.65 10.76 9.05
CA PRO A 277 -13.32 11.34 9.02
C PRO A 277 -13.36 12.88 9.02
N GLY A 278 -12.40 13.51 9.70
CA GLY A 278 -12.04 14.91 9.47
C GLY A 278 -12.67 15.98 10.37
N GLY A 279 -13.28 15.61 11.47
CA GLY A 279 -13.75 16.61 12.42
C GLY A 279 -13.59 16.22 13.88
N PRO A 280 -13.54 17.15 14.82
CA PRO A 280 -13.67 16.80 16.22
C PRO A 280 -15.04 16.17 16.44
N ILE A 281 -15.08 15.05 17.14
CA ILE A 281 -16.32 14.33 17.43
C ILE A 281 -17.12 15.13 18.48
N ILE A 282 -17.82 16.14 18.02
CA ILE A 282 -18.68 17.00 18.84
C ILE A 282 -20.10 16.90 18.27
N ASN A 283 -21.08 16.48 19.08
CA ASN A 283 -22.50 16.44 18.73
C ASN A 283 -22.96 15.36 17.74
N GLY A 284 -22.90 14.08 18.07
CA GLY A 284 -23.72 13.02 17.41
C GLY A 284 -23.76 12.97 15.86
N ALA A 285 -23.54 14.11 15.22
CA ALA A 285 -23.56 14.30 13.76
C ALA A 285 -22.35 13.68 13.03
N GLN A 286 -21.40 13.12 13.76
CA GLN A 286 -20.16 12.58 13.19
C GLN A 286 -20.13 11.06 13.14
N ILE A 287 -21.19 10.40 13.48
CA ILE A 287 -21.36 8.97 13.30
C ILE A 287 -22.29 8.74 12.12
N THR A 288 -21.83 7.94 11.17
CA THR A 288 -22.66 7.50 10.07
C THR A 288 -23.19 6.10 10.36
N ASP A 289 -24.51 5.93 10.29
CA ASP A 289 -25.16 4.62 10.20
C ASP A 289 -25.24 4.23 8.71
N LEU A 290 -24.48 3.21 8.33
CA LEU A 290 -24.44 2.69 6.95
C LEU A 290 -25.64 1.78 6.64
N GLY A 291 -26.53 1.51 7.63
CA GLY A 291 -27.70 0.67 7.48
C GLY A 291 -27.41 -0.84 7.46
N ALA A 292 -26.20 -1.24 7.15
CA ALA A 292 -25.78 -2.65 7.10
C ALA A 292 -24.33 -2.80 7.56
N SER A 293 -24.00 -3.98 8.07
CA SER A 293 -22.64 -4.38 8.43
C SER A 293 -21.88 -4.90 7.22
N GLY A 294 -20.58 -4.60 7.13
CA GLY A 294 -19.61 -5.25 6.26
C GLY A 294 -18.86 -6.41 6.93
N TYR A 295 -19.19 -6.74 8.17
CA TYR A 295 -18.66 -7.93 8.85
C TYR A 295 -19.59 -9.13 8.70
N PRO A 296 -19.03 -10.35 8.49
CA PRO A 296 -19.81 -11.57 8.32
C PRO A 296 -20.79 -11.77 9.47
N GLY A 297 -22.03 -12.19 9.15
CA GLY A 297 -23.07 -12.43 10.13
C GLY A 297 -23.54 -11.20 10.90
N SER A 298 -23.27 -9.99 10.39
CA SER A 298 -23.59 -8.71 11.08
C SER A 298 -22.89 -8.56 12.43
N ALA A 299 -21.65 -9.04 12.55
CA ALA A 299 -20.87 -9.04 13.78
C ALA A 299 -20.27 -7.67 14.12
N ASP A 300 -21.11 -6.64 14.30
CA ASP A 300 -20.70 -5.25 14.50
C ASP A 300 -20.18 -4.93 15.89
N PHE A 301 -20.62 -5.67 16.90
CA PHE A 301 -20.42 -5.35 18.32
C PHE A 301 -19.55 -6.37 19.03
N ALA A 302 -19.31 -6.15 20.32
CA ALA A 302 -18.55 -6.98 21.22
C ALA A 302 -17.03 -6.97 21.00
N ARG A 303 -16.29 -7.70 21.87
CA ARG A 303 -14.85 -7.53 22.06
C ARG A 303 -13.96 -8.10 20.97
N GLY A 304 -14.47 -9.02 20.15
CA GLY A 304 -13.68 -9.61 19.06
C GLY A 304 -13.21 -8.55 18.07
N ALA A 305 -11.95 -8.62 17.66
CA ALA A 305 -11.29 -7.62 16.83
C ALA A 305 -11.02 -8.18 15.44
N PRO A 306 -11.85 -7.85 14.41
CA PRO A 306 -11.70 -8.40 13.06
C PRO A 306 -10.58 -7.69 12.29
N GLY A 307 -9.72 -8.46 11.63
CA GLY A 307 -8.61 -7.90 10.88
C GLY A 307 -7.69 -7.09 11.78
N ASN A 308 -7.38 -5.86 11.36
CA ASN A 308 -6.58 -4.92 12.14
C ASN A 308 -7.42 -3.88 12.91
N ALA A 309 -8.74 -4.01 12.92
CA ALA A 309 -9.64 -3.14 13.66
C ALA A 309 -9.71 -3.50 15.14
N GLY A 310 -9.90 -2.52 16.02
CA GLY A 310 -10.15 -2.73 17.43
C GLY A 310 -11.55 -3.29 17.69
N GLY A 311 -11.70 -4.20 18.66
CA GLY A 311 -12.98 -4.69 19.13
C GLY A 311 -13.70 -3.68 20.02
N GLY A 312 -15.02 -3.72 20.08
CA GLY A 312 -15.82 -2.91 20.99
C GLY A 312 -15.72 -3.42 22.43
N GLY A 313 -16.00 -2.57 23.41
CA GLY A 313 -16.24 -3.03 24.78
C GLY A 313 -17.42 -3.98 24.82
N THR A 314 -17.40 -4.98 25.71
CA THR A 314 -18.59 -5.79 25.93
C THR A 314 -19.56 -5.07 26.85
N GLN A 315 -20.61 -5.74 27.23
CA GLN A 315 -21.63 -5.29 28.13
C GLN A 315 -21.13 -4.44 29.30
N HIS A 316 -21.95 -3.46 29.70
CA HIS A 316 -21.87 -2.61 30.89
C HIS A 316 -20.60 -1.83 31.07
N ASN A 317 -20.40 -0.90 30.16
CA ASN A 317 -19.39 0.15 30.26
C ASN A 317 -17.93 -0.33 30.23
N SER A 318 -17.61 -1.32 29.40
CA SER A 318 -16.25 -1.74 29.12
C SER A 318 -15.64 -0.99 27.94
N GLY A 319 -14.36 -0.64 28.02
CA GLY A 319 -13.64 0.21 27.08
C GLY A 319 -13.40 -0.48 25.74
N GLY A 320 -13.31 0.29 24.65
CA GLY A 320 -12.96 -0.17 23.32
C GLY A 320 -11.47 -0.53 23.19
N GLY A 321 -11.14 -1.51 22.34
CA GLY A 321 -9.79 -1.87 21.96
C GLY A 321 -9.20 -0.95 20.90
N GLY A 322 -7.89 -0.74 20.92
CA GLY A 322 -7.17 0.04 19.91
C GLY A 322 -7.07 -0.70 18.58
N GLY A 323 -7.08 0.04 17.46
CA GLY A 323 -6.73 -0.47 16.13
C GLY A 323 -5.27 -0.86 16.05
N SER A 324 -4.90 -1.67 15.07
CA SER A 324 -3.53 -2.13 14.81
C SER A 324 -3.05 -1.78 13.40
N ASN A 325 -1.74 -1.76 13.26
CA ASN A 325 -1.02 -1.86 12.00
C ASN A 325 0.13 -2.86 12.23
N VAL A 326 1.37 -2.53 11.94
CA VAL A 326 2.52 -3.35 12.32
C VAL A 326 2.67 -3.39 13.85
N GLY A 327 2.45 -2.26 14.52
CA GLY A 327 2.27 -2.21 15.96
C GLY A 327 0.87 -2.70 16.38
N SER A 328 0.80 -3.50 17.44
CA SER A 328 -0.49 -3.94 17.97
C SER A 328 -1.21 -2.80 18.68
N GLY A 329 -2.53 -2.75 18.59
CA GLY A 329 -3.32 -1.93 19.52
C GLY A 329 -3.24 -2.44 20.96
N GLY A 330 -3.72 -1.62 21.88
CA GLY A 330 -3.93 -1.95 23.28
C GLY A 330 -5.34 -2.50 23.52
N LYS A 331 -5.51 -3.36 24.50
CA LYS A 331 -6.86 -3.81 24.89
C LYS A 331 -7.60 -2.71 25.65
N GLY A 332 -8.92 -2.68 25.54
CA GLY A 332 -9.79 -1.87 26.38
C GLY A 332 -9.80 -2.33 27.81
N GLY A 333 -10.12 -1.43 28.73
CA GLY A 333 -10.29 -1.70 30.14
C GLY A 333 -11.63 -2.37 30.45
N ASN A 334 -11.65 -3.23 31.46
CA ASN A 334 -12.88 -3.80 31.95
C ASN A 334 -13.64 -2.77 32.80
N SER A 335 -14.94 -2.91 32.91
CA SER A 335 -15.74 -2.15 33.85
C SER A 335 -16.13 -2.97 35.06
N TYR A 336 -16.59 -2.28 36.08
CA TYR A 336 -17.07 -2.85 37.36
C TYR A 336 -16.24 -4.02 37.89
N ALA A 337 -15.72 -3.83 39.05
CA ALA A 337 -15.11 -4.90 39.85
C ALA A 337 -15.78 -4.90 41.21
N PRO A 338 -15.43 -5.74 42.15
CA PRO A 338 -14.36 -6.71 42.11
C PRO A 338 -14.82 -8.07 41.68
N TYR A 339 -13.97 -8.75 40.99
CA TYR A 339 -13.99 -10.17 40.83
C TYR A 339 -14.09 -10.85 42.20
N SER A 340 -15.14 -11.61 42.46
CA SER A 340 -15.16 -12.56 43.58
C SER A 340 -14.54 -13.86 43.11
N ALA A 341 -13.35 -14.17 43.60
CA ALA A 341 -12.61 -15.40 43.28
C ALA A 341 -13.34 -16.69 43.68
N THR A 342 -14.49 -16.58 44.36
CA THR A 342 -15.20 -17.74 44.93
C THR A 342 -16.04 -18.53 43.95
N ASN A 343 -16.32 -17.99 42.73
CA ASN A 343 -17.20 -18.71 41.79
C ASN A 343 -16.54 -19.20 40.51
N GLY A 344 -15.22 -19.11 40.38
CA GLY A 344 -14.47 -19.66 39.23
C GLY A 344 -14.81 -19.10 37.86
N THR A 345 -15.73 -18.18 37.76
CA THR A 345 -16.16 -17.48 36.55
C THR A 345 -15.82 -16.01 36.66
N ASN A 346 -15.25 -15.44 35.66
CA ASN A 346 -14.89 -14.02 35.61
C ASN A 346 -16.11 -13.08 35.46
N CYS A 347 -17.08 -13.29 36.34
CA CYS A 347 -18.33 -12.57 36.34
C CYS A 347 -18.28 -11.42 37.33
N VAL A 348 -18.76 -10.28 36.96
CA VAL A 348 -18.84 -9.12 37.82
C VAL A 348 -20.18 -9.14 38.54
N MET A 349 -20.14 -9.02 39.85
CA MET A 349 -21.35 -8.82 40.65
C MET A 349 -21.51 -7.33 40.94
N TYR A 350 -22.63 -6.81 40.53
CA TYR A 350 -23.09 -5.50 40.95
C TYR A 350 -24.23 -5.72 41.96
N SER A 351 -23.98 -5.43 43.20
CA SER A 351 -24.92 -5.76 44.33
C SER A 351 -25.29 -7.26 44.41
N ALA A 352 -26.32 -7.64 45.11
CA ALA A 352 -26.73 -9.03 45.27
C ALA A 352 -27.32 -9.68 43.99
N ASN A 353 -27.36 -8.96 42.87
CA ASN A 353 -27.90 -9.45 41.62
C ASN A 353 -26.77 -9.63 40.58
N PHE A 354 -26.75 -10.75 39.92
CA PHE A 354 -25.77 -11.13 38.88
C PHE A 354 -26.01 -10.36 37.60
N TYR A 355 -24.93 -9.78 37.05
CA TYR A 355 -24.89 -9.29 35.68
C TYR A 355 -23.84 -10.05 34.89
N GLY A 356 -24.23 -10.71 33.83
CA GLY A 356 -23.31 -11.18 32.81
C GLY A 356 -22.69 -12.56 32.99
N CYS A 357 -23.29 -13.45 33.78
CA CYS A 357 -22.83 -14.83 33.91
C CYS A 357 -23.89 -15.88 33.63
N ASN A 358 -24.92 -15.56 32.90
CA ASN A 358 -26.04 -16.47 32.68
C ASN A 358 -25.83 -17.49 31.54
N GLY A 359 -24.59 -17.91 31.29
CA GLY A 359 -24.30 -18.94 30.30
C GLY A 359 -24.28 -18.43 28.84
N ASP A 360 -24.48 -17.15 28.62
CA ASP A 360 -24.39 -16.50 27.28
C ASP A 360 -22.97 -16.08 26.92
N GLY A 361 -21.99 -16.25 27.80
CA GLY A 361 -20.59 -15.91 27.58
C GLY A 361 -20.25 -14.42 27.68
N SER A 362 -21.22 -13.54 27.84
CA SER A 362 -20.93 -12.10 27.89
C SER A 362 -20.42 -11.66 29.27
N ARG A 363 -19.33 -10.94 29.28
CA ARG A 363 -18.65 -10.40 30.46
C ARG A 363 -18.35 -8.90 30.24
N PRO A 364 -18.35 -8.05 31.28
CA PRO A 364 -17.99 -6.65 31.18
C PRO A 364 -16.47 -6.48 30.99
N VAL A 365 -15.97 -6.95 29.89
CA VAL A 365 -14.52 -6.95 29.50
C VAL A 365 -14.28 -6.06 28.33
N GLY A 366 -13.11 -5.40 28.35
CA GLY A 366 -12.70 -4.49 27.29
C GLY A 366 -12.52 -5.16 25.93
N GLY A 367 -12.68 -4.37 24.90
CA GLY A 367 -12.44 -4.75 23.50
C GLY A 367 -11.03 -5.26 23.30
N LEU A 368 -10.85 -6.27 22.44
CA LEU A 368 -9.54 -6.77 22.04
C LEU A 368 -8.88 -5.79 21.05
N PRO A 369 -7.55 -5.67 21.09
CA PRO A 369 -6.84 -4.91 20.05
C PRO A 369 -6.93 -5.62 18.70
N GLY A 370 -6.84 -4.86 17.61
CA GLY A 370 -6.75 -5.41 16.26
C GLY A 370 -5.57 -6.38 16.09
N GLY A 371 -5.64 -7.25 15.09
CA GLY A 371 -4.53 -8.11 14.69
C GLY A 371 -3.39 -7.30 14.07
N THR A 372 -2.14 -7.68 14.33
CA THR A 372 -0.97 -7.04 13.74
C THR A 372 -0.76 -7.46 12.29
N ILE A 373 -0.36 -6.49 11.46
CA ILE A 373 0.02 -6.74 10.07
C ILE A 373 1.47 -7.21 10.02
N PRO A 374 1.80 -8.25 9.24
CA PRO A 374 3.17 -8.63 9.03
C PRO A 374 4.01 -7.47 8.46
N ALA A 375 5.20 -7.24 9.01
CA ALA A 375 6.11 -6.22 8.54
C ALA A 375 6.68 -6.62 7.16
N SER A 376 6.10 -6.12 6.09
CA SER A 376 6.49 -6.43 4.70
C SER A 376 6.18 -5.26 3.79
N ALA A 377 7.02 -5.02 2.79
CA ALA A 377 6.76 -4.07 1.73
C ALA A 377 5.79 -4.61 0.65
N ALA A 378 5.43 -5.88 0.71
CA ALA A 378 4.45 -6.49 -0.20
C ALA A 378 3.03 -5.94 0.00
N TYR A 379 2.77 -5.29 1.15
CA TYR A 379 1.44 -4.79 1.51
C TYR A 379 1.50 -3.35 1.97
N LEU A 380 0.56 -2.53 1.48
CA LEU A 380 0.30 -1.18 1.99
C LEU A 380 -1.06 -1.19 2.69
N ILE A 381 -1.04 -1.00 3.99
CA ILE A 381 -2.26 -1.10 4.82
C ILE A 381 -2.38 0.16 5.66
N GLY A 382 -3.56 0.77 5.65
CA GLY A 382 -3.91 1.87 6.54
C GLY A 382 -4.04 1.41 7.99
N GLY A 383 -3.93 2.33 8.92
CA GLY A 383 -4.18 2.07 10.33
C GLY A 383 -5.61 1.57 10.55
N GLY A 384 -5.79 0.53 11.37
CA GLY A 384 -7.09 0.06 11.80
C GLY A 384 -7.80 1.07 12.68
N GLY A 385 -9.11 1.20 12.57
CA GLY A 385 -9.92 2.01 13.48
C GLY A 385 -10.03 1.39 14.86
N GLY A 386 -10.07 2.21 15.90
CA GLY A 386 -10.35 1.76 17.27
C GLY A 386 -11.81 1.35 17.45
N GLY A 387 -12.10 0.42 18.37
CA GLY A 387 -13.46 0.05 18.74
C GLY A 387 -14.10 1.06 19.68
N ALA A 388 -15.41 1.15 19.68
CA ALA A 388 -16.16 1.96 20.64
C ALA A 388 -16.18 1.31 22.03
N GLY A 389 -16.27 2.11 23.09
CA GLY A 389 -16.69 1.64 24.40
C GLY A 389 -18.16 1.29 24.42
N ASP A 390 -18.56 0.45 25.36
CA ASP A 390 -19.99 0.25 25.63
C ASP A 390 -20.55 1.42 26.44
N SER A 391 -21.70 1.92 26.04
CA SER A 391 -22.39 3.01 26.72
C SER A 391 -23.85 2.62 26.92
N ASN A 392 -24.31 2.54 28.16
CA ASN A 392 -25.67 2.18 28.48
C ASN A 392 -26.55 3.38 28.86
N ASP A 393 -25.96 4.54 29.08
CA ASP A 393 -26.66 5.73 29.59
C ASP A 393 -26.60 6.88 28.59
N SER A 394 -27.73 7.20 27.97
CA SER A 394 -27.85 8.30 27.01
C SER A 394 -28.02 9.66 27.68
N THR A 395 -28.09 9.71 29.02
CA THR A 395 -28.55 10.91 29.73
C THR A 395 -27.44 11.91 30.04
N ASP A 396 -26.18 11.52 29.93
CA ASP A 396 -25.08 12.32 30.46
C ASP A 396 -24.53 13.42 29.55
N ASN A 397 -24.67 13.31 28.29
CA ASN A 397 -24.54 14.41 27.32
C ASN A 397 -24.93 13.94 25.91
N PRO A 398 -26.16 14.16 25.46
CA PRO A 398 -26.60 13.74 24.12
C PRO A 398 -25.87 14.49 22.99
N THR A 399 -25.00 15.44 23.31
CA THR A 399 -24.31 16.28 22.34
C THR A 399 -22.88 15.83 22.03
N LEU A 400 -22.33 14.83 22.74
CA LEU A 400 -20.98 14.37 22.53
C LEU A 400 -21.01 12.92 22.00
N ALA A 401 -20.31 12.63 20.91
CA ALA A 401 -20.08 11.28 20.42
C ALA A 401 -19.04 10.55 21.32
N GLN A 402 -19.33 10.57 22.65
CA GLN A 402 -18.55 9.90 23.67
C GLN A 402 -18.42 8.42 23.31
N SER A 403 -17.43 7.76 23.82
CA SER A 403 -17.21 6.32 23.65
C SER A 403 -16.83 5.85 22.24
N SER A 404 -16.84 6.69 21.22
CA SER A 404 -16.45 6.29 19.85
C SER A 404 -14.96 6.06 19.70
N GLY A 405 -14.59 5.08 18.87
CA GLY A 405 -13.20 4.78 18.52
C GLY A 405 -12.56 5.85 17.64
N GLY A 406 -11.23 5.95 17.69
CA GLY A 406 -10.44 6.83 16.82
C GLY A 406 -10.23 6.24 15.42
N ASN A 407 -10.15 7.08 14.41
CA ASN A 407 -9.83 6.67 13.05
C ASN A 407 -8.34 6.33 12.91
N GLY A 408 -8.00 5.34 12.10
CA GLY A 408 -6.60 5.02 11.76
C GLY A 408 -5.96 6.05 10.82
N GLY A 409 -4.63 6.05 10.76
CA GLY A 409 -3.86 6.85 9.81
C GLY A 409 -3.95 6.28 8.39
N GLY A 410 -3.81 7.15 7.38
CA GLY A 410 -3.85 6.78 5.96
C GLY A 410 -2.55 6.17 5.44
N ILE A 411 -2.41 6.15 4.11
CA ILE A 411 -1.24 5.64 3.38
C ILE A 411 -0.64 6.78 2.56
N ILE A 412 0.66 7.05 2.72
CA ILE A 412 1.43 7.93 1.84
C ILE A 412 2.39 7.07 1.02
N PHE A 413 2.31 7.14 -0.30
CA PHE A 413 3.25 6.50 -1.21
C PHE A 413 3.92 7.55 -2.09
N LEU A 414 5.21 7.77 -1.89
CA LEU A 414 6.02 8.68 -2.71
C LEU A 414 6.99 7.87 -3.56
N ARG A 415 6.83 7.95 -4.88
CA ARG A 415 7.76 7.36 -5.84
C ARG A 415 8.46 8.49 -6.60
N ALA A 416 9.78 8.62 -6.43
CA ALA A 416 10.58 9.62 -7.11
C ALA A 416 12.00 9.12 -7.35
N ASN A 417 12.65 9.52 -8.47
CA ASN A 417 14.05 9.19 -8.67
C ASN A 417 14.92 9.76 -7.54
N ALA A 418 14.67 11.01 -7.15
CA ALA A 418 15.32 11.62 -6.00
C ALA A 418 14.27 12.33 -5.11
N ILE A 419 14.46 12.26 -3.79
CA ILE A 419 13.70 13.05 -2.82
C ILE A 419 14.69 13.98 -2.13
N ALA A 420 14.38 15.29 -2.12
CA ALA A 420 15.24 16.34 -1.60
C ALA A 420 14.44 17.37 -0.79
N GLY A 421 15.16 18.21 -0.04
CA GLY A 421 14.57 19.26 0.80
C GLY A 421 14.00 18.73 2.10
N SER A 422 13.53 19.65 2.96
CA SER A 422 12.84 19.32 4.21
C SER A 422 11.36 19.17 3.98
N GLY A 423 10.71 18.29 4.75
CA GLY A 423 9.27 18.09 4.72
C GLY A 423 8.78 17.18 5.83
N THR A 424 7.47 17.16 6.05
CA THR A 424 6.84 16.34 7.08
C THR A 424 5.80 15.42 6.48
N LEU A 425 5.84 14.14 6.84
CA LEU A 425 4.87 13.12 6.43
C LEU A 425 4.18 12.60 7.69
N LYS A 426 2.84 12.70 7.74
CA LYS A 426 2.04 12.29 8.89
C LYS A 426 0.96 11.32 8.49
N VAL A 427 0.90 10.20 9.19
CA VAL A 427 -0.14 9.18 9.07
C VAL A 427 -0.54 8.68 10.47
N ASN A 428 -0.71 9.60 11.43
CA ASN A 428 -1.05 9.24 12.80
C ASN A 428 -2.50 8.71 12.89
N GLY A 429 -2.75 7.80 13.81
CA GLY A 429 -4.10 7.47 14.24
C GLY A 429 -4.70 8.59 15.10
N SER A 430 -6.03 8.72 15.10
CA SER A 430 -6.77 9.63 15.97
C SER A 430 -6.99 9.00 17.34
N ASP A 431 -7.10 9.86 18.34
CA ASP A 431 -7.44 9.42 19.70
C ASP A 431 -8.87 8.87 19.75
N GLY A 432 -9.09 7.89 20.60
CA GLY A 432 -10.41 7.43 20.99
C GLY A 432 -11.10 8.47 21.88
N GLN A 433 -12.43 8.48 21.84
CA GLN A 433 -13.18 9.50 22.58
C GLN A 433 -13.33 9.12 24.06
N TYR A 434 -13.25 10.15 24.89
CA TYR A 434 -13.56 10.00 26.33
C TYR A 434 -15.03 9.70 26.57
N ALA A 435 -15.33 9.19 27.75
CA ALA A 435 -16.69 9.02 28.23
C ALA A 435 -16.85 9.54 29.65
N GLY A 436 -17.93 10.23 29.91
CA GLY A 436 -18.25 10.77 31.25
C GLY A 436 -18.66 9.69 32.22
N ARG A 437 -19.78 9.02 31.94
CA ARG A 437 -20.38 7.99 32.79
C ARG A 437 -20.25 6.58 32.22
N ASP A 438 -19.85 6.49 30.95
CA ASP A 438 -19.75 5.22 30.21
C ASP A 438 -18.29 4.88 29.89
N ALA A 439 -18.06 3.86 29.11
CA ALA A 439 -16.76 3.43 28.71
C ALA A 439 -16.24 4.21 27.49
N ALA A 440 -14.93 4.41 27.42
CA ALA A 440 -14.27 5.18 26.41
C ALA A 440 -13.93 4.36 25.14
N GLY A 441 -13.73 5.06 24.01
CA GLY A 441 -13.35 4.48 22.72
C GLY A 441 -11.85 4.28 22.55
N GLY A 442 -11.46 3.20 21.86
CA GLY A 442 -10.07 2.85 21.54
C GLY A 442 -9.42 3.82 20.55
N GLY A 443 -8.12 4.03 20.64
CA GLY A 443 -7.35 4.82 19.68
C GLY A 443 -7.22 4.12 18.32
N GLY A 444 -7.19 4.89 17.22
CA GLY A 444 -6.87 4.39 15.88
C GLY A 444 -5.38 4.12 15.73
N ALA A 445 -4.99 3.17 14.90
CA ALA A 445 -3.58 2.88 14.65
C ALA A 445 -2.92 3.89 13.70
N GLY A 446 -1.60 4.04 13.80
CA GLY A 446 -0.81 4.73 12.77
C GLY A 446 -0.92 4.04 11.41
N GLY A 447 -0.83 4.81 10.33
CA GLY A 447 -0.90 4.34 8.96
C GLY A 447 0.45 3.88 8.40
N THR A 448 0.62 3.97 7.08
CA THR A 448 1.83 3.54 6.38
C THR A 448 2.40 4.67 5.53
N VAL A 449 3.71 4.91 5.65
CA VAL A 449 4.48 5.76 4.73
C VAL A 449 5.43 4.86 3.93
N ALA A 450 5.35 4.94 2.59
CA ALA A 450 6.23 4.21 1.70
C ALA A 450 6.99 5.16 0.79
N LEU A 451 8.31 5.06 0.78
CA LEU A 451 9.22 5.87 -0.04
C LEU A 451 9.96 4.97 -1.02
N ALA A 452 9.68 5.15 -2.30
CA ALA A 452 10.34 4.46 -3.40
C ALA A 452 11.25 5.45 -4.13
N THR A 453 12.54 5.45 -3.82
CA THR A 453 13.52 6.40 -4.37
C THR A 453 14.93 5.81 -4.44
N SER A 454 15.77 6.33 -5.33
CA SER A 454 17.20 6.02 -5.34
C SER A 454 17.99 6.83 -4.32
N THR A 455 17.37 7.85 -3.69
CA THR A 455 18.01 8.63 -2.62
C THR A 455 18.14 7.80 -1.35
N THR A 456 19.36 7.65 -0.85
CA THR A 456 19.64 6.94 0.41
C THR A 456 19.71 7.87 1.61
N SER A 457 19.95 9.18 1.42
CA SER A 457 19.95 10.17 2.50
C SER A 457 18.66 10.98 2.51
N LEU A 458 17.74 10.61 3.41
CA LEU A 458 16.44 11.24 3.59
C LEU A 458 16.37 12.07 4.88
N GLY A 459 17.53 12.61 5.32
CA GLY A 459 17.68 13.35 6.59
C GLY A 459 16.83 14.61 6.71
N GLY A 460 16.35 15.18 5.60
CA GLY A 460 15.44 16.33 5.58
C GLY A 460 13.98 16.01 5.91
N LEU A 461 13.61 14.72 5.94
CA LEU A 461 12.22 14.31 6.19
C LEU A 461 11.98 14.05 7.68
N THR A 462 10.83 14.51 8.16
CA THR A 462 10.24 14.10 9.44
C THR A 462 9.04 13.21 9.15
N VAL A 463 8.98 12.01 9.77
CA VAL A 463 7.90 11.05 9.52
C VAL A 463 7.21 10.67 10.82
N GLN A 464 5.87 10.72 10.85
CA GLN A 464 5.06 10.36 11.99
C GLN A 464 3.99 9.34 11.58
N ALA A 465 4.00 8.18 12.21
CA ALA A 465 3.01 7.12 12.05
C ALA A 465 2.61 6.56 13.43
N ASN A 466 2.26 7.46 14.34
CA ASN A 466 1.91 7.11 15.71
C ASN A 466 0.48 6.58 15.80
N GLY A 467 0.22 5.69 16.74
CA GLY A 467 -1.13 5.35 17.17
C GLY A 467 -1.75 6.46 18.01
N GLY A 468 -3.07 6.62 17.93
CA GLY A 468 -3.84 7.53 18.77
C GLY A 468 -4.01 7.00 20.20
N ALA A 469 -4.16 7.88 21.16
CA ALA A 469 -4.42 7.52 22.55
C ALA A 469 -5.79 6.82 22.72
N GLY A 470 -5.91 5.93 23.66
CA GLY A 470 -7.21 5.43 24.13
C GLY A 470 -7.93 6.52 24.91
N GLY A 471 -9.25 6.57 24.81
CA GLY A 471 -10.08 7.51 25.53
C GLY A 471 -10.07 7.25 27.03
N ASN A 472 -10.17 8.32 27.82
CA ASN A 472 -10.35 8.25 29.27
C ASN A 472 -11.81 8.04 29.63
N SER A 473 -12.09 7.37 30.76
CA SER A 473 -13.42 7.24 31.33
C SER A 473 -13.53 8.02 32.65
N GLY A 474 -14.76 8.31 33.11
CA GLY A 474 -15.00 8.90 34.42
C GLY A 474 -14.80 10.41 34.55
N TYR A 475 -15.17 11.24 33.55
CA TYR A 475 -15.13 12.70 33.64
C TYR A 475 -16.54 13.30 33.63
N PRO A 476 -16.86 14.34 34.43
CA PRO A 476 -16.44 14.58 35.81
C PRO A 476 -17.44 14.00 36.82
N LEU A 477 -16.95 13.14 37.71
CA LEU A 477 -17.48 13.02 39.04
C LEU A 477 -18.84 12.33 39.28
N ARG A 478 -18.88 10.99 39.22
CA ARG A 478 -19.72 10.26 40.17
C ARG A 478 -18.85 9.43 41.08
N ASN A 479 -19.07 9.59 42.41
CA ASN A 479 -18.39 8.80 43.43
C ASN A 479 -18.78 7.33 43.28
N GLY A 480 -17.80 6.47 43.04
CA GLY A 480 -17.93 5.01 43.20
C GLY A 480 -18.17 4.18 41.94
N GLU A 481 -18.39 4.77 40.77
CA GLU A 481 -18.55 4.02 39.51
C GLU A 481 -17.24 3.87 38.76
N VAL A 482 -16.88 2.66 38.36
CA VAL A 482 -15.66 2.37 37.60
C VAL A 482 -16.04 2.00 36.19
N GLN A 483 -15.76 2.88 35.26
CA GLN A 483 -16.00 2.69 33.83
C GLN A 483 -14.72 2.22 33.13
N GLY A 484 -14.82 1.47 32.04
CA GLY A 484 -13.68 0.96 31.30
C GLY A 484 -13.01 2.07 30.48
N PRO A 485 -11.74 2.43 30.77
CA PRO A 485 -10.93 3.24 29.84
C PRO A 485 -10.57 2.43 28.60
N ALA A 486 -10.06 3.06 27.57
CA ALA A 486 -9.86 2.41 26.28
C ALA A 486 -8.38 2.14 25.94
N GLY A 487 -8.15 1.18 25.05
CA GLY A 487 -6.83 0.83 24.57
C GLY A 487 -6.27 1.86 23.58
N GLY A 488 -4.97 2.12 23.62
CA GLY A 488 -4.27 2.94 22.61
C GLY A 488 -4.13 2.24 21.27
N GLY A 489 -4.07 2.98 20.16
CA GLY A 489 -3.79 2.44 18.84
C GLY A 489 -2.35 1.99 18.66
N GLY A 490 -2.09 1.01 17.80
CA GLY A 490 -0.74 0.57 17.45
C GLY A 490 0.01 1.57 16.58
N GLY A 491 1.34 1.59 16.64
CA GLY A 491 2.18 2.35 15.74
C GLY A 491 2.14 1.79 14.31
N GLY A 492 2.35 2.66 13.32
CA GLY A 492 2.30 2.34 11.90
C GLY A 492 3.61 1.82 11.31
N ALA A 493 3.71 1.85 9.99
CA ALA A 493 4.86 1.38 9.24
C ALA A 493 5.53 2.50 8.41
N ILE A 494 6.85 2.45 8.30
CA ILE A 494 7.63 3.27 7.38
C ILE A 494 8.46 2.34 6.51
N LEU A 495 8.20 2.34 5.19
CA LEU A 495 8.88 1.51 4.20
C LEU A 495 9.92 2.38 3.48
N LEU A 496 11.17 1.94 3.52
CA LEU A 496 12.32 2.66 2.96
C LEU A 496 13.11 1.77 2.00
N PRO A 497 13.80 2.39 1.01
CA PRO A 497 14.81 1.67 0.24
C PRO A 497 15.90 1.09 1.15
N SER A 498 16.49 -0.04 0.73
CA SER A 498 17.59 -0.64 1.47
C SER A 498 18.76 0.33 1.64
N GLY A 499 19.28 0.43 2.87
CA GLY A 499 20.39 1.33 3.21
C GLY A 499 20.02 2.81 3.31
N ALA A 500 18.75 3.17 3.20
CA ALA A 500 18.32 4.56 3.38
C ALA A 500 18.42 4.99 4.85
N THR A 501 18.80 6.24 5.06
CA THR A 501 18.78 6.91 6.36
C THR A 501 17.69 7.95 6.38
N LEU A 502 16.81 7.90 7.39
CA LEU A 502 15.70 8.83 7.57
C LEU A 502 16.09 9.92 8.59
N GLY A 503 15.48 11.11 8.49
CA GLY A 503 15.49 12.14 9.52
C GLY A 503 14.67 11.73 10.75
N PRO A 504 14.22 12.67 11.57
CA PRO A 504 13.41 12.37 12.74
C PRO A 504 12.16 11.57 12.38
N PHE A 505 11.89 10.49 13.09
CA PHE A 505 10.67 9.70 12.87
C PHE A 505 10.03 9.23 14.19
N GLN A 506 8.75 8.96 14.13
CA GLN A 506 7.97 8.44 15.25
C GLN A 506 6.99 7.37 14.73
N VAL A 507 7.02 6.22 15.37
CA VAL A 507 6.11 5.09 15.11
C VAL A 507 5.55 4.55 16.43
N ASN A 508 5.32 5.44 17.39
CA ASN A 508 4.92 5.09 18.74
C ASN A 508 3.49 4.52 18.76
N GLY A 509 3.26 3.54 19.62
CA GLY A 509 1.90 3.18 19.99
C GLY A 509 1.26 4.27 20.83
N GLY A 510 -0.06 4.42 20.73
CA GLY A 510 -0.84 5.34 21.55
C GLY A 510 -0.87 4.90 23.02
N VAL A 511 -0.92 5.87 23.92
CA VAL A 511 -1.07 5.59 25.35
C VAL A 511 -2.47 5.05 25.65
N ALA A 512 -2.56 4.20 26.66
CA ALA A 512 -3.83 3.72 27.16
C ALA A 512 -4.62 4.86 27.81
N GLY A 513 -5.94 4.82 27.72
CA GLY A 513 -6.82 5.65 28.51
C GLY A 513 -6.75 5.30 29.98
N VAL A 514 -7.13 6.23 30.81
CA VAL A 514 -7.18 6.08 32.27
C VAL A 514 -8.58 6.34 32.80
N ASN A 515 -8.89 5.77 33.97
CA ASN A 515 -10.11 6.10 34.69
C ASN A 515 -9.84 7.30 35.63
N ASN A 516 -10.50 8.41 35.38
CA ASN A 516 -10.30 9.69 36.09
C ASN A 516 -11.28 9.84 37.27
N GLN A 517 -11.29 8.92 38.22
CA GLN A 517 -12.12 9.11 39.43
C GLN A 517 -11.51 10.11 40.41
N SER A 518 -12.36 10.94 40.99
CA SER A 518 -11.96 12.07 41.87
C SER A 518 -11.44 11.66 43.24
N ASN A 519 -11.51 10.40 43.62
CA ASN A 519 -11.16 9.92 44.97
C ASN A 519 -9.89 9.07 45.07
N GLY A 520 -9.06 9.07 44.04
CA GLY A 520 -7.74 8.39 44.06
C GLY A 520 -7.82 6.87 44.08
N ALA A 521 -9.00 6.27 43.98
CA ALA A 521 -9.23 4.82 44.02
C ALA A 521 -9.07 4.16 42.64
N SER A 522 -8.22 4.71 41.79
CA SER A 522 -8.09 4.30 40.39
C SER A 522 -7.48 2.91 40.15
N SER A 523 -7.01 2.22 41.19
CA SER A 523 -6.09 1.11 40.95
C SER A 523 -6.66 -0.29 41.08
N THR A 524 -7.90 -0.48 41.56
CA THR A 524 -8.37 -1.81 41.90
C THR A 524 -9.57 -2.31 41.09
N TYR A 525 -10.15 -1.51 40.25
CA TYR A 525 -11.35 -1.84 39.50
C TYR A 525 -11.11 -1.87 38.02
N GLY A 526 -11.38 -3.01 37.42
CA GLY A 526 -11.17 -3.27 36.02
C GLY A 526 -9.68 -3.56 35.69
N SER A 527 -9.40 -4.44 34.76
CA SER A 527 -8.04 -4.53 34.24
C SER A 527 -7.75 -3.25 33.47
N GLN A 528 -6.58 -2.68 33.72
CA GLN A 528 -6.12 -1.49 33.00
C GLN A 528 -6.23 -1.71 31.48
N SER A 529 -6.55 -0.64 30.74
CA SER A 529 -6.39 -0.60 29.30
C SER A 529 -4.93 -0.75 28.91
N GLY A 530 -4.65 -1.28 27.75
CA GLY A 530 -3.28 -1.47 27.24
C GLY A 530 -2.81 -0.30 26.38
N ASN A 531 -1.53 0.02 26.48
CA ASN A 531 -0.89 0.87 25.47
C ASN A 531 -0.85 0.15 24.12
N GLY A 532 -0.81 0.92 23.04
CA GLY A 532 -0.46 0.41 21.73
C GLY A 532 1.01 -0.01 21.63
N GLY A 533 1.30 -1.01 20.83
CA GLY A 533 2.68 -1.44 20.53
C GLY A 533 3.35 -0.50 19.54
N GLN A 534 4.68 -0.50 19.53
CA GLN A 534 5.48 0.27 18.57
C GLN A 534 5.27 -0.23 17.15
N GLY A 535 5.30 0.67 16.19
CA GLY A 535 5.41 0.38 14.77
C GLY A 535 6.84 0.04 14.34
N GLN A 536 7.08 -0.06 13.04
CA GLN A 536 8.38 -0.49 12.52
C GLN A 536 8.81 0.32 11.29
N ILE A 537 10.14 0.45 11.13
CA ILE A 537 10.77 0.76 9.84
C ILE A 537 11.07 -0.57 9.15
N ILE A 538 10.67 -0.66 7.87
CA ILE A 538 10.85 -1.83 7.03
C ILE A 538 11.78 -1.43 5.88
N TYR A 539 12.95 -2.08 5.79
CA TYR A 539 13.87 -1.89 4.69
C TYR A 539 13.58 -2.93 3.60
N SER A 540 13.27 -2.44 2.41
CA SER A 540 12.93 -3.28 1.27
C SER A 540 14.15 -3.43 0.37
N ASN A 541 14.58 -4.67 0.11
CA ASN A 541 15.71 -4.96 -0.77
C ASN A 541 15.35 -4.95 -2.26
N ASN A 542 14.10 -4.68 -2.67
CA ASN A 542 13.68 -4.55 -4.09
C ASN A 542 12.15 -4.65 -4.30
N GLU A 543 11.33 -4.76 -3.25
CA GLU A 543 9.88 -4.96 -3.41
C GLU A 543 9.16 -3.66 -3.83
N ILE A 544 9.74 -2.50 -3.46
CA ILE A 544 9.25 -1.20 -3.92
C ILE A 544 10.05 -0.80 -5.15
N ALA A 545 9.43 -0.87 -6.33
CA ALA A 545 10.05 -0.40 -7.56
C ALA A 545 10.38 1.10 -7.43
N THR A 546 11.66 1.45 -7.52
CA THR A 546 12.07 2.85 -7.56
C THR A 546 11.66 3.48 -8.89
N SER A 547 11.32 4.77 -8.91
CA SER A 547 11.01 5.49 -10.15
C SER A 547 12.18 5.45 -11.14
N ALA A 548 13.43 5.36 -10.66
CA ALA A 548 14.61 5.22 -11.49
C ALA A 548 14.58 4.00 -12.42
N SER A 549 13.97 2.88 -11.98
CA SER A 549 13.78 1.70 -12.84
C SER A 549 12.67 1.87 -13.88
N CYS A 550 11.86 2.92 -13.78
CA CYS A 550 10.72 3.21 -14.64
C CYS A 550 11.07 4.14 -15.81
N TYR A 551 12.07 4.99 -15.69
CA TYR A 551 12.41 5.96 -16.71
C TYR A 551 13.60 5.49 -17.55
N PRO A 552 13.59 5.75 -18.88
CA PRO A 552 14.76 5.46 -19.68
C PRO A 552 15.93 6.34 -19.22
N SER A 553 17.07 5.71 -19.05
CA SER A 553 18.34 6.40 -18.81
C SER A 553 19.30 6.02 -19.94
N VAL A 554 19.24 6.80 -21.03
CA VAL A 554 20.01 6.50 -22.23
C VAL A 554 21.28 7.36 -22.28
N THR A 555 22.41 6.68 -22.42
CA THR A 555 23.69 7.31 -22.71
C THR A 555 24.08 7.04 -24.15
N LEU A 556 24.70 8.05 -24.81
CA LEU A 556 25.24 7.97 -26.15
C LEU A 556 26.74 8.30 -26.09
N ASN A 557 27.55 7.44 -26.68
CA ASN A 557 28.98 7.67 -26.85
C ASN A 557 29.36 7.56 -28.34
N LYS A 558 30.04 8.55 -28.87
CA LYS A 558 30.57 8.50 -30.23
C LYS A 558 32.02 8.01 -30.18
N LEU A 559 32.31 6.96 -30.92
CA LEU A 559 33.65 6.40 -31.10
C LEU A 559 34.04 6.48 -32.53
N GLN A 560 35.34 6.65 -32.81
CA GLN A 560 35.88 6.79 -34.17
C GLN A 560 37.25 6.12 -34.31
N ARG A 561 37.55 5.63 -35.49
CA ARG A 561 38.88 5.10 -35.85
C ARG A 561 39.27 5.50 -37.27
N ASP A 562 40.55 5.49 -37.56
CA ASP A 562 41.08 5.58 -38.92
C ASP A 562 40.87 4.23 -39.61
N ALA A 563 39.87 4.14 -40.48
CA ALA A 563 39.60 2.91 -41.24
C ALA A 563 40.58 2.65 -42.40
N SER A 564 41.44 3.63 -42.75
CA SER A 564 42.54 3.46 -43.71
C SER A 564 43.68 2.62 -43.11
N VAL A 565 43.76 2.53 -41.77
CA VAL A 565 44.76 1.77 -41.03
C VAL A 565 44.12 0.57 -40.35
N PRO A 566 44.32 -0.67 -40.83
CA PRO A 566 43.62 -1.85 -40.28
C PRO A 566 43.85 -2.13 -38.79
N SER A 567 45.00 -1.70 -38.24
CA SER A 567 45.33 -1.87 -36.81
C SER A 567 44.85 -0.72 -35.93
N SER A 568 44.19 0.29 -36.48
CA SER A 568 43.63 1.40 -35.68
C SER A 568 42.51 0.93 -34.81
N THR A 569 42.36 1.55 -33.64
CA THR A 569 41.35 1.22 -32.65
C THR A 569 40.34 2.34 -32.48
N PHE A 570 39.14 1.97 -32.10
CA PHE A 570 38.11 2.96 -31.78
C PHE A 570 38.45 3.74 -30.51
N VAL A 571 38.38 5.06 -30.59
CA VAL A 571 38.63 6.01 -29.51
C VAL A 571 37.48 7.01 -29.40
N SER A 572 37.29 7.57 -28.20
CA SER A 572 36.33 8.68 -27.97
C SER A 572 36.93 10.07 -28.18
N SER A 573 38.26 10.17 -28.28
CA SER A 573 38.99 11.42 -28.54
C SER A 573 39.09 11.72 -30.03
N PRO A 574 39.29 13.01 -30.44
CA PRO A 574 39.60 13.36 -31.83
C PRO A 574 40.83 12.66 -32.34
N ILE A 575 40.81 12.22 -33.60
CA ILE A 575 41.95 11.63 -34.33
C ILE A 575 42.42 12.56 -35.39
N GLY A 576 43.75 12.64 -35.61
CA GLY A 576 44.37 13.44 -36.64
C GLY A 576 44.38 12.66 -37.96
N LEU A 577 43.67 13.16 -38.99
CA LEU A 577 43.54 12.52 -40.30
C LEU A 577 43.90 13.49 -41.41
N LYS A 578 44.20 12.97 -42.58
CA LYS A 578 44.53 13.72 -43.80
C LYS A 578 43.38 13.63 -44.82
N PRO A 579 43.26 14.59 -45.73
CA PRO A 579 42.36 14.45 -46.87
C PRO A 579 42.60 13.13 -47.62
N GLY A 580 41.50 12.40 -47.82
CA GLY A 580 41.54 11.08 -48.46
C GLY A 580 41.49 9.89 -47.49
N ASP A 581 41.77 10.09 -46.20
CA ASP A 581 41.66 9.00 -45.20
C ASP A 581 40.20 8.65 -44.95
N ASN A 582 39.97 7.37 -44.61
CA ASN A 582 38.62 6.86 -44.25
C ASN A 582 38.45 6.84 -42.75
N ILE A 583 37.28 7.26 -42.31
CA ILE A 583 36.85 7.18 -40.91
C ILE A 583 35.70 6.21 -40.82
N GLU A 584 35.79 5.27 -39.88
CA GLU A 584 34.64 4.57 -39.38
C GLU A 584 34.26 5.14 -38.02
N TYR A 585 33.05 5.68 -37.93
CA TYR A 585 32.55 6.15 -36.64
C TYR A 585 31.26 5.46 -36.24
N CYS A 586 31.12 5.23 -34.95
CA CYS A 586 30.03 4.51 -34.36
C CYS A 586 29.40 5.31 -33.21
N ILE A 587 28.10 5.24 -33.09
CA ILE A 587 27.37 5.73 -31.94
C ILE A 587 26.98 4.52 -31.11
N VAL A 588 27.53 4.43 -29.91
CA VAL A 588 27.18 3.40 -28.90
C VAL A 588 26.09 3.97 -28.02
N TYR A 589 25.02 3.24 -27.89
CA TYR A 589 23.91 3.61 -27.01
C TYR A 589 23.68 2.55 -25.96
N GLN A 590 23.28 2.98 -24.76
CA GLN A 590 22.94 2.10 -23.64
C GLN A 590 21.79 2.70 -22.87
N ASN A 591 20.77 1.89 -22.57
CA ASN A 591 19.66 2.25 -21.69
C ASN A 591 19.76 1.48 -20.39
N THR A 592 20.11 2.14 -19.30
CA THR A 592 20.18 1.56 -17.95
C THR A 592 18.88 1.73 -17.16
N GLY A 593 17.93 2.51 -17.68
CA GLY A 593 16.61 2.75 -17.10
C GLY A 593 15.50 1.93 -17.75
N GLY A 594 14.25 2.34 -17.57
CA GLY A 594 13.08 1.73 -18.20
C GLY A 594 13.09 1.84 -19.73
N THR A 595 12.11 1.22 -20.39
CA THR A 595 12.03 1.22 -21.88
C THR A 595 11.86 2.64 -22.44
N ALA A 596 12.77 3.07 -23.30
CA ALA A 596 12.66 4.32 -24.06
C ALA A 596 11.76 4.11 -25.28
N ARG A 597 10.54 4.63 -25.22
CA ARG A 597 9.57 4.59 -26.32
C ARG A 597 9.81 5.76 -27.27
N GLY A 598 9.54 5.55 -28.57
CA GLY A 598 9.77 6.59 -29.57
C GLY A 598 11.24 6.98 -29.75
N PHE A 599 12.17 6.08 -29.40
CA PHE A 599 13.60 6.36 -29.38
C PHE A 599 14.15 6.41 -30.81
N LYS A 600 14.86 7.51 -31.09
CA LYS A 600 15.59 7.71 -32.35
C LYS A 600 16.97 8.29 -32.07
N ILE A 601 17.96 7.84 -32.82
CA ILE A 601 19.29 8.45 -32.88
C ILE A 601 19.39 9.20 -34.17
N THR A 602 19.84 10.45 -34.14
CA THR A 602 20.19 11.24 -35.35
C THR A 602 21.59 11.81 -35.20
N ASP A 603 22.37 11.74 -36.24
CA ASP A 603 23.72 12.32 -36.32
C ASP A 603 23.97 12.98 -37.65
N SER A 604 24.39 14.25 -37.63
CA SER A 604 24.69 15.02 -38.85
C SER A 604 26.13 14.80 -39.30
N ILE A 605 26.31 14.46 -40.56
CA ILE A 605 27.64 14.29 -41.16
C ILE A 605 28.38 15.65 -41.23
N PRO A 606 29.58 15.77 -40.64
CA PRO A 606 30.34 17.01 -40.64
C PRO A 606 30.75 17.50 -42.08
N THR A 607 30.94 18.80 -42.24
CA THR A 607 31.26 19.44 -43.55
C THR A 607 32.55 18.93 -44.19
N ASN A 608 33.51 18.45 -43.41
CA ASN A 608 34.78 17.92 -43.87
C ASN A 608 34.76 16.42 -44.17
N LEU A 609 33.58 15.80 -44.13
CA LEU A 609 33.42 14.38 -44.40
C LEU A 609 32.40 14.13 -45.52
N THR A 610 32.64 13.08 -46.29
CA THR A 610 31.71 12.58 -47.31
C THR A 610 31.40 11.10 -47.00
N ILE A 611 30.13 10.67 -47.11
CA ILE A 611 29.74 9.29 -46.93
C ILE A 611 30.41 8.43 -48.01
N ILE A 612 30.96 7.26 -47.61
CA ILE A 612 31.50 6.26 -48.52
C ILE A 612 30.34 5.34 -48.93
N PRO A 613 29.93 5.34 -50.23
CA PRO A 613 28.91 4.41 -50.71
C PRO A 613 29.34 2.98 -50.56
N ASP A 614 28.37 2.08 -50.32
CA ASP A 614 28.59 0.65 -50.11
C ASP A 614 29.59 0.36 -48.98
N GLY A 615 29.55 1.19 -47.92
CA GLY A 615 30.53 1.17 -46.84
C GLY A 615 30.62 -0.17 -46.09
N TYR A 616 29.54 -0.93 -46.04
CA TYR A 616 29.51 -2.27 -45.45
C TYR A 616 29.17 -3.36 -46.47
N THR A 617 28.05 -3.23 -47.18
CA THR A 617 27.66 -4.11 -48.29
C THR A 617 26.97 -3.29 -49.38
N THR A 618 26.82 -3.87 -50.59
CA THR A 618 26.20 -3.17 -51.71
C THR A 618 24.86 -2.54 -51.33
N SER A 619 24.72 -1.25 -51.55
CA SER A 619 23.55 -0.41 -51.20
C SER A 619 23.25 -0.30 -49.71
N LYS A 620 24.25 -0.57 -48.84
CA LYS A 620 24.10 -0.51 -47.39
C LYS A 620 25.29 0.16 -46.72
N ASP A 621 25.07 1.36 -46.23
CA ASP A 621 26.13 2.19 -45.66
C ASP A 621 26.07 2.26 -44.13
N ILE A 622 25.04 1.65 -43.52
CA ILE A 622 24.81 1.64 -42.08
C ILE A 622 25.01 0.21 -41.55
N ARG A 623 25.80 0.03 -40.50
CA ARG A 623 25.87 -1.20 -39.75
C ARG A 623 25.24 -1.01 -38.40
N TRP A 624 24.25 -1.84 -38.05
CA TRP A 624 23.59 -1.82 -36.75
C TRP A 624 23.74 -3.16 -36.01
N ALA A 625 24.38 -3.08 -34.84
CA ALA A 625 24.55 -4.20 -33.92
C ALA A 625 23.67 -4.01 -32.71
N ALA A 626 22.42 -4.52 -32.75
CA ALA A 626 21.53 -4.52 -31.63
C ALA A 626 22.07 -5.44 -30.51
N GLY A 627 21.98 -5.00 -29.26
CA GLY A 627 22.44 -5.76 -28.10
C GLY A 627 23.96 -5.73 -27.86
N THR A 628 24.76 -5.12 -28.73
CA THR A 628 26.21 -5.09 -28.62
C THR A 628 26.74 -3.66 -28.53
N ALA A 629 27.33 -3.32 -27.38
CA ALA A 629 28.04 -2.06 -27.19
C ALA A 629 29.50 -2.17 -27.65
N LEU A 630 29.94 -1.31 -28.56
CA LEU A 630 31.34 -1.24 -29.00
C LEU A 630 32.22 -0.70 -27.86
N ALA A 631 33.30 -1.42 -27.58
CA ALA A 631 34.26 -0.98 -26.57
C ALA A 631 35.33 -0.05 -27.16
N VAL A 632 35.82 0.91 -26.38
CA VAL A 632 37.02 1.67 -26.66
C VAL A 632 38.19 0.70 -26.78
N GLY A 633 39.04 0.88 -27.82
CA GLY A 633 40.16 -0.02 -28.10
C GLY A 633 39.85 -1.18 -29.03
N ALA A 634 38.60 -1.38 -29.43
CA ALA A 634 38.25 -2.39 -30.46
C ALA A 634 38.83 -2.01 -31.83
N THR A 635 39.23 -3.01 -32.62
CA THR A 635 39.85 -2.81 -33.98
C THR A 635 38.82 -2.92 -35.10
N SER A 636 37.57 -3.26 -34.82
CA SER A 636 36.49 -3.36 -35.80
C SER A 636 35.16 -3.02 -35.19
N ALA A 637 34.21 -2.53 -36.00
CA ALA A 637 32.80 -2.46 -35.58
C ALA A 637 32.27 -3.86 -35.24
N PRO A 638 31.29 -3.94 -34.29
CA PRO A 638 30.71 -5.23 -33.94
C PRO A 638 29.94 -5.83 -35.13
N THR A 639 29.86 -7.15 -35.17
CA THR A 639 29.00 -7.86 -36.14
C THR A 639 27.55 -7.45 -35.93
N GLY A 640 26.85 -7.09 -37.00
CA GLY A 640 25.47 -6.62 -36.96
C GLY A 640 24.77 -6.85 -38.30
N ILE A 641 23.61 -6.26 -38.46
CA ILE A 641 22.91 -6.18 -39.74
C ILE A 641 23.27 -4.92 -40.45
N ASP A 642 23.45 -5.00 -41.80
CA ASP A 642 23.69 -3.86 -42.61
C ASP A 642 22.35 -3.32 -43.14
N LEU A 643 22.05 -2.03 -42.85
CA LEU A 643 20.78 -1.39 -43.15
C LEU A 643 20.90 -0.56 -44.43
N THR A 644 19.78 -0.35 -45.12
CA THR A 644 19.73 0.48 -46.34
C THR A 644 19.85 1.97 -46.01
N ASN A 645 20.13 2.76 -47.05
CA ASN A 645 20.14 4.22 -46.87
C ASN A 645 18.76 4.85 -47.05
N ALA A 646 17.81 4.06 -47.56
CA ALA A 646 16.48 4.54 -47.90
C ALA A 646 15.59 4.62 -46.65
N SER A 647 14.58 5.45 -46.69
CA SER A 647 13.49 5.40 -45.70
C SER A 647 12.52 4.29 -46.10
N ASP A 648 12.79 3.09 -45.67
CA ASP A 648 11.98 1.88 -45.98
C ASP A 648 11.48 1.19 -44.71
N ALA A 649 11.43 -0.15 -44.68
CA ALA A 649 10.92 -0.90 -43.55
C ALA A 649 11.98 -1.23 -42.50
N ASP A 650 13.27 -0.97 -42.76
CA ASP A 650 14.32 -1.19 -41.77
C ASP A 650 14.52 0.07 -40.86
N GLU A 651 15.30 -0.07 -39.79
CA GLU A 651 15.48 0.97 -38.78
C GLU A 651 16.45 2.07 -39.21
N GLY A 652 17.15 1.94 -40.34
CA GLY A 652 18.22 2.84 -40.80
C GLY A 652 17.74 3.82 -41.84
N THR A 653 18.29 5.04 -41.83
CA THR A 653 18.20 6.00 -42.94
C THR A 653 19.46 6.81 -42.96
N LEU A 654 20.08 6.96 -44.15
CA LEU A 654 21.27 7.81 -44.34
C LEU A 654 21.10 8.66 -45.60
N THR A 655 20.92 9.94 -45.38
CA THR A 655 20.84 10.92 -46.52
C THR A 655 22.22 11.43 -46.84
N THR A 656 22.44 11.79 -48.12
CA THR A 656 23.69 12.42 -48.63
C THR A 656 23.63 13.94 -48.66
N SER A 657 22.55 14.52 -48.18
CA SER A 657 22.32 15.96 -48.03
C SER A 657 21.43 16.23 -46.82
N GLY A 658 21.40 17.47 -46.35
CA GLY A 658 20.63 17.84 -45.16
C GLY A 658 21.43 17.66 -43.87
N GLY A 659 20.74 17.59 -42.71
CA GLY A 659 21.38 17.67 -41.41
C GLY A 659 21.93 19.06 -41.09
N THR A 660 22.55 19.23 -39.93
CA THR A 660 23.07 20.53 -39.46
C THR A 660 24.14 21.10 -40.36
N TYR A 661 24.91 20.25 -41.03
CA TYR A 661 26.07 20.65 -41.84
C TYR A 661 25.86 20.51 -43.36
N GLY A 662 24.69 20.06 -43.80
CA GLY A 662 24.33 19.91 -45.20
C GLY A 662 24.94 18.71 -45.93
N GLN A 663 25.76 17.89 -45.24
CA GLN A 663 26.50 16.75 -45.82
C GLN A 663 25.79 15.42 -45.67
N GLY A 664 24.65 15.39 -44.98
CA GLY A 664 23.86 14.22 -44.73
C GLY A 664 23.43 14.02 -43.27
N LEU A 665 22.48 13.14 -43.06
CA LEU A 665 21.93 12.82 -41.76
C LEU A 665 21.75 11.28 -41.61
N LEU A 666 22.45 10.72 -40.63
CA LEU A 666 22.18 9.35 -40.16
C LEU A 666 20.99 9.36 -39.21
N THR A 667 20.04 8.44 -39.39
CA THR A 667 18.97 8.18 -38.46
C THR A 667 18.90 6.66 -38.16
N LEU A 668 18.85 6.31 -36.90
CA LEU A 668 18.42 4.97 -36.43
C LEU A 668 17.10 5.13 -35.69
N ASP A 669 16.02 4.57 -36.22
CA ASP A 669 14.65 4.73 -35.72
C ASP A 669 14.18 3.47 -35.01
N LEU A 670 14.24 3.47 -33.69
CA LEU A 670 13.71 2.41 -32.84
C LEU A 670 12.36 2.78 -32.24
N SER A 671 11.60 3.71 -32.83
CA SER A 671 10.34 4.18 -32.27
C SER A 671 9.24 3.10 -32.23
N ALA A 672 9.28 2.15 -33.16
CA ALA A 672 8.31 1.05 -33.23
C ALA A 672 8.50 0.00 -32.12
N THR A 673 9.75 -0.36 -31.83
CA THR A 673 10.12 -1.38 -30.84
C THR A 673 10.44 -0.79 -29.48
N GLY A 674 10.88 0.45 -29.41
CA GLY A 674 11.48 1.07 -28.24
C GLY A 674 12.86 0.48 -27.90
N LEU A 675 13.63 1.20 -27.11
CA LEU A 675 14.89 0.73 -26.54
C LEU A 675 14.61 0.15 -25.15
N LEU A 676 14.68 -1.16 -25.03
CA LEU A 676 14.31 -1.88 -23.79
C LEU A 676 15.26 -1.54 -22.62
N GLN A 677 14.81 -1.79 -21.42
CA GLN A 677 15.62 -1.66 -20.21
C GLN A 677 16.85 -2.55 -20.29
N ASN A 678 17.99 -2.05 -19.83
CA ASN A 678 19.28 -2.72 -19.84
C ASN A 678 19.75 -3.20 -21.23
N SER A 679 19.20 -2.61 -22.30
CA SER A 679 19.65 -2.88 -23.66
C SER A 679 20.67 -1.85 -24.11
N SER A 680 21.53 -2.28 -25.02
CA SER A 680 22.55 -1.47 -25.65
C SER A 680 22.65 -1.81 -27.14
N GLY A 681 23.40 -1.05 -27.87
CA GLY A 681 23.71 -1.33 -29.25
C GLY A 681 24.70 -0.32 -29.82
N THR A 682 25.05 -0.55 -31.09
CA THR A 682 25.98 0.27 -31.82
C THR A 682 25.48 0.50 -33.24
N VAL A 683 25.49 1.71 -33.72
CA VAL A 683 25.27 2.05 -35.13
C VAL A 683 26.50 2.74 -35.72
N CYS A 684 26.96 2.28 -36.85
CA CYS A 684 28.21 2.72 -37.47
C CYS A 684 28.02 3.13 -38.94
N VAL A 685 28.87 4.06 -39.41
CA VAL A 685 28.96 4.47 -40.82
C VAL A 685 30.39 4.71 -41.18
N HIS A 686 30.70 4.59 -42.50
CA HIS A 686 31.99 4.94 -43.11
C HIS A 686 31.92 6.29 -43.83
N THR A 687 32.92 7.11 -43.58
CA THR A 687 33.06 8.42 -44.24
C THR A 687 34.50 8.62 -44.66
N LYS A 688 34.71 9.51 -45.63
CA LYS A 688 36.02 9.92 -46.14
C LYS A 688 36.27 11.38 -45.78
N VAL A 689 37.50 11.71 -45.39
CA VAL A 689 37.95 13.08 -45.17
C VAL A 689 38.09 13.79 -46.51
N ASN A 690 37.46 14.97 -46.65
CA ASN A 690 37.48 15.79 -47.87
C ASN A 690 38.84 16.46 -48.09
#